data_3b9603f738b6ce686b28b0cb48afaca3
#
_entry.id   3b9603f738b6ce686b28b0cb48afaca3
#
_cell.length_a   1.000
_cell.length_b   1.000
_cell.length_c   1.000
_cell.angle_alpha   90.00
_cell.angle_beta   90.00
_cell.angle_gamma   90.00
#
_symmetry.space_group_name_H-M   'P 1'
#
loop_
_entity.id
_entity.type
_entity.pdbx_description
1 polymer ?
#
loop_
_entity_poly.entity_id
_entity_poly.type
_entity_poly.pdbx_seq_one_letter_code
_entity_poly.pdbx_strand_id
1 'polypeptide(L)'
;MMNKKKKFSIFSFLICLLTTVFVFSLNKTFAETPEVSVTGKFVDTIQNVKVSNNEGGDLTWDLEQWATFRINANFNLAGKNVKAGDQTTLTVPEALMITSQTFDIPDKITKEIIAHAKVDATNKKLTLTYTDYVEKHSDTNGAFFFYARVDFKKHPQQGEIPIEITINNETKPAGKVTFKGIGDGDPRLLTKTSWVNEGDKREVQYTISVNRTKQNINGVTIEDHLKFTNASYVKDSIKVIKGKFAFVDGEWQFSDRVDVTDQHKVTVAEDGQSFVVDLGDITEADQYRISYNVRLNYDPVDKELLKNDATLKGKGTVLKEVTNAALVQIAGGVGEGYVYSINIHKVDEANQPLKGAKFKVVREVNNQVIGEYETDENGNITVNALLKDKYILTETEAPAGFVIKDADTVVNVEDFGTDHAVTKTIVNPKEETTTTTTTTTTTTTTTTEEPTTTTVTTTTEAPTTTTVTTTEAPTTSVTTTEAPTTTVTTTEAPTTTVTTTEAPTTTSVTTTEAPTTSTTTTEAPTTTVTTTEAPTTSVTTTEAPTTTSVTTTEAPTTSVTTTEAPTTSVTTTESPTTSVTTTEAPTTSTTTTEAPTTSVTTITTTTTTTTTPSSSSETTTEEKPGLPFTGESKGTLIAVLGSLVLVSSIIVLAKTRNTEND
;
A
#
# COMPACT_ATOMS: atom_id res chain seq x y z
N MET A 1 -4.22 12.29 -66.32
CA MET A 1 -3.07 12.11 -65.42
C MET A 1 -3.22 13.02 -64.24
N MET A 2 -3.43 12.46 -63.03
CA MET A 2 -3.60 13.23 -61.82
C MET A 2 -2.29 13.87 -61.37
N ASN A 3 -2.28 15.18 -61.08
CA ASN A 3 -1.08 15.97 -60.78
C ASN A 3 -0.37 15.40 -59.53
N LYS A 4 0.97 15.34 -59.52
CA LYS A 4 1.76 14.77 -58.41
C LYS A 4 1.37 15.34 -57.02
N LYS A 5 1.01 16.63 -56.96
CA LYS A 5 0.53 17.29 -55.74
C LYS A 5 -0.79 16.72 -55.20
N LYS A 6 -1.78 16.39 -56.10
CA LYS A 6 -3.05 15.75 -55.71
C LYS A 6 -2.84 14.31 -55.24
N LYS A 7 -1.88 13.56 -55.83
CA LYS A 7 -1.56 12.20 -55.36
C LYS A 7 -0.94 12.22 -53.99
N PHE A 8 -0.05 13.18 -53.69
CA PHE A 8 0.58 13.31 -52.38
C PHE A 8 -0.44 13.72 -51.30
N SER A 9 -1.38 14.64 -51.59
CA SER A 9 -2.43 15.06 -50.67
C SER A 9 -3.40 13.92 -50.37
N ILE A 10 -3.80 13.11 -51.36
CA ILE A 10 -4.65 11.92 -51.17
C ILE A 10 -3.92 10.85 -50.35
N PHE A 11 -2.63 10.64 -50.57
CA PHE A 11 -1.81 9.67 -49.85
C PHE A 11 -1.62 10.10 -48.36
N SER A 12 -1.38 11.39 -48.12
CA SER A 12 -1.31 11.96 -46.78
C SER A 12 -2.63 11.86 -46.03
N PHE A 13 -3.74 12.10 -46.71
CA PHE A 13 -5.09 11.96 -46.14
C PHE A 13 -5.41 10.48 -45.81
N LEU A 14 -5.02 9.56 -46.68
CA LEU A 14 -5.22 8.13 -46.46
C LEU A 14 -4.35 7.60 -45.29
N ILE A 15 -3.12 8.10 -45.13
CA ILE A 15 -2.29 7.79 -43.97
C ILE A 15 -2.90 8.34 -42.68
N CYS A 16 -3.39 9.58 -42.68
CA CYS A 16 -4.10 10.16 -41.54
C CYS A 16 -5.37 9.37 -41.19
N LEU A 17 -6.14 8.93 -42.18
CA LEU A 17 -7.33 8.11 -41.96
C LEU A 17 -6.96 6.72 -41.41
N LEU A 18 -5.91 6.10 -41.95
CA LEU A 18 -5.41 4.81 -41.46
C LEU A 18 -4.85 4.91 -40.03
N THR A 19 -4.13 5.99 -39.70
CA THR A 19 -3.62 6.20 -38.34
C THR A 19 -4.73 6.50 -37.35
N THR A 20 -5.76 7.28 -37.73
CA THR A 20 -6.95 7.48 -36.88
C THR A 20 -7.74 6.19 -36.68
N VAL A 21 -7.96 5.41 -37.74
CA VAL A 21 -8.64 4.10 -37.60
C VAL A 21 -7.80 3.14 -36.77
N PHE A 22 -6.46 3.15 -36.92
CA PHE A 22 -5.57 2.32 -36.11
C PHE A 22 -5.56 2.73 -34.65
N VAL A 23 -5.53 4.04 -34.33
CA VAL A 23 -5.63 4.56 -32.95
C VAL A 23 -7.00 4.23 -32.35
N PHE A 24 -8.10 4.38 -33.13
CA PHE A 24 -9.45 3.96 -32.70
C PHE A 24 -9.57 2.45 -32.52
N SER A 25 -8.90 1.64 -33.36
CA SER A 25 -8.89 0.18 -33.21
C SER A 25 -8.07 -0.26 -31.99
N LEU A 26 -6.93 0.41 -31.71
CA LEU A 26 -6.16 0.15 -30.50
C LEU A 26 -6.92 0.52 -29.23
N ASN A 27 -7.66 1.65 -29.25
CA ASN A 27 -8.53 2.01 -28.11
C ASN A 27 -9.72 1.06 -27.93
N LYS A 28 -10.15 0.35 -28.98
CA LYS A 28 -11.21 -0.68 -28.84
C LYS A 28 -10.70 -2.06 -28.41
N THR A 29 -9.41 -2.33 -28.58
CA THR A 29 -8.83 -3.64 -28.24
C THR A 29 -8.36 -3.76 -26.78
N PHE A 30 -8.32 -2.64 -26.06
CA PHE A 30 -8.19 -2.64 -24.61
C PHE A 30 -9.57 -2.37 -24.01
N ALA A 31 -10.47 -3.34 -24.02
CA ALA A 31 -11.53 -3.41 -23.04
C ALA A 31 -10.80 -3.50 -21.70
N GLU A 32 -10.72 -2.38 -20.96
CA GLU A 32 -10.23 -2.39 -19.60
C GLU A 32 -11.05 -3.44 -18.85
N THR A 33 -10.40 -4.49 -18.42
CA THR A 33 -11.01 -5.43 -17.47
C THR A 33 -11.40 -4.61 -16.24
N PRO A 34 -12.62 -4.74 -15.76
CA PRO A 34 -13.08 -3.97 -14.59
C PRO A 34 -12.22 -4.33 -13.38
N GLU A 35 -11.36 -3.42 -13.01
CA GLU A 35 -10.32 -3.66 -12.00
C GLU A 35 -10.43 -2.66 -10.84
N VAL A 36 -10.33 -3.17 -9.60
CA VAL A 36 -10.08 -2.37 -8.42
C VAL A 36 -8.57 -2.28 -8.23
N SER A 37 -7.98 -1.15 -8.55
CA SER A 37 -6.55 -0.94 -8.39
C SER A 37 -6.21 -0.38 -7.00
N VAL A 38 -5.12 -0.88 -6.39
CA VAL A 38 -4.59 -0.37 -5.12
C VAL A 38 -3.34 0.44 -5.39
N THR A 39 -3.31 1.67 -4.88
CA THR A 39 -2.19 2.59 -5.02
C THR A 39 -1.80 3.18 -3.66
N GLY A 40 -0.61 3.77 -3.57
CA GLY A 40 -0.06 4.35 -2.36
C GLY A 40 1.30 3.75 -2.00
N LYS A 41 1.86 4.19 -0.90
CA LYS A 41 3.17 3.73 -0.41
C LYS A 41 3.18 2.23 -0.06
N PHE A 42 2.03 1.72 0.40
CA PHE A 42 1.89 0.34 0.87
C PHE A 42 0.73 -0.36 0.15
N VAL A 43 0.91 -0.70 -1.12
CA VAL A 43 -0.14 -1.35 -1.94
C VAL A 43 -0.54 -2.73 -1.40
N ASP A 44 0.39 -3.44 -0.79
CA ASP A 44 0.21 -4.79 -0.24
C ASP A 44 -0.45 -4.83 1.14
N THR A 45 -0.86 -3.69 1.68
CA THR A 45 -1.67 -3.64 2.91
C THR A 45 -3.08 -4.18 2.69
N ILE A 46 -3.61 -4.12 1.48
CA ILE A 46 -4.91 -4.68 1.15
C ILE A 46 -4.73 -6.15 0.74
N GLN A 47 -5.28 -7.06 1.53
CA GLN A 47 -5.11 -8.51 1.30
C GLN A 47 -6.23 -9.13 0.48
N ASN A 48 -7.47 -8.71 0.72
CA ASN A 48 -8.63 -9.26 0.07
C ASN A 48 -9.58 -8.14 -0.35
N VAL A 49 -10.16 -8.27 -1.55
CA VAL A 49 -11.32 -7.49 -1.96
C VAL A 49 -12.36 -8.46 -2.46
N LYS A 50 -13.60 -8.30 -2.03
CA LYS A 50 -14.71 -9.18 -2.42
C LYS A 50 -15.98 -8.37 -2.67
N VAL A 51 -16.65 -8.67 -3.78
CA VAL A 51 -18.02 -8.23 -4.04
C VAL A 51 -18.99 -9.05 -3.18
N SER A 52 -19.95 -8.40 -2.57
CA SER A 52 -20.99 -9.03 -1.77
C SER A 52 -22.35 -8.34 -1.93
N ASN A 53 -23.40 -8.98 -1.44
CA ASN A 53 -24.71 -8.35 -1.30
C ASN A 53 -24.68 -7.28 -0.19
N ASN A 54 -25.78 -6.56 -0.02
CA ASN A 54 -25.90 -5.50 0.98
C ASN A 54 -25.75 -5.99 2.44
N GLU A 55 -25.86 -7.30 2.66
CA GLU A 55 -25.68 -7.92 3.98
C GLU A 55 -24.23 -8.38 4.24
N GLY A 56 -23.37 -8.36 3.21
CA GLY A 56 -21.99 -8.84 3.28
C GLY A 56 -21.82 -10.32 2.88
N GLY A 57 -22.91 -11.01 2.55
CA GLY A 57 -22.90 -12.38 2.02
C GLY A 57 -22.68 -12.40 0.50
N ASP A 58 -22.75 -13.60 -0.08
CA ASP A 58 -22.57 -13.77 -1.52
C ASP A 58 -23.69 -13.08 -2.31
N LEU A 59 -23.32 -12.42 -3.41
CA LEU A 59 -24.26 -11.83 -4.35
C LEU A 59 -24.71 -12.91 -5.35
N THR A 60 -25.88 -13.50 -5.10
CA THR A 60 -26.40 -14.67 -5.86
C THR A 60 -27.49 -14.32 -6.86
N TRP A 61 -27.85 -13.04 -7.00
CA TRP A 61 -28.88 -12.56 -7.90
C TRP A 61 -28.36 -11.46 -8.83
N ASP A 62 -29.05 -11.32 -9.96
CA ASP A 62 -28.76 -10.29 -10.94
C ASP A 62 -29.22 -8.91 -10.45
N LEU A 63 -28.37 -7.90 -10.65
CA LEU A 63 -28.62 -6.53 -10.25
C LEU A 63 -29.57 -5.82 -11.21
N GLU A 64 -30.62 -5.23 -10.67
CA GLU A 64 -31.45 -4.26 -11.37
C GLU A 64 -30.68 -2.95 -11.61
N GLN A 65 -31.18 -2.10 -12.50
CA GLN A 65 -30.52 -0.86 -12.96
C GLN A 65 -30.01 0.05 -11.83
N TRP A 66 -30.66 0.11 -10.68
CA TRP A 66 -30.30 0.97 -9.57
C TRP A 66 -29.87 0.19 -8.32
N ALA A 67 -29.80 -1.13 -8.46
CA ALA A 67 -29.45 -1.99 -7.35
C ALA A 67 -28.01 -1.74 -6.90
N THR A 68 -27.80 -1.77 -5.60
CA THR A 68 -26.50 -1.60 -4.96
C THR A 68 -25.99 -2.92 -4.41
N PHE A 69 -24.69 -2.97 -4.24
CA PHE A 69 -23.97 -4.07 -3.61
C PHE A 69 -22.79 -3.51 -2.81
N ARG A 70 -22.13 -4.34 -2.00
CA ARG A 70 -20.92 -3.95 -1.25
C ARG A 70 -19.66 -4.41 -1.94
N ILE A 71 -18.62 -3.59 -1.81
CA ILE A 71 -17.23 -3.98 -1.96
C ILE A 71 -16.65 -4.04 -0.55
N ASN A 72 -16.21 -5.22 -0.14
CA ASN A 72 -15.54 -5.44 1.13
C ASN A 72 -14.04 -5.61 0.89
N ALA A 73 -13.23 -5.10 1.79
CA ALA A 73 -11.79 -5.25 1.75
C ALA A 73 -11.22 -5.48 3.15
N ASN A 74 -10.17 -6.30 3.24
CA ASN A 74 -9.38 -6.48 4.45
C ASN A 74 -8.05 -5.77 4.29
N PHE A 75 -7.56 -5.18 5.36
CA PHE A 75 -6.21 -4.63 5.41
C PHE A 75 -5.40 -5.30 6.51
N ASN A 76 -4.07 -5.34 6.32
CA ASN A 76 -3.11 -5.81 7.30
C ASN A 76 -1.84 -4.96 7.20
N LEU A 77 -1.45 -4.37 8.31
CA LEU A 77 -0.30 -3.47 8.41
C LEU A 77 0.91 -4.12 9.11
N ALA A 78 0.80 -5.41 9.46
CA ALA A 78 1.87 -6.13 10.14
C ALA A 78 3.18 -6.05 9.34
N GLY A 79 4.26 -5.63 10.00
CA GLY A 79 5.59 -5.50 9.40
C GLY A 79 5.75 -4.39 8.34
N LYS A 80 4.76 -3.51 8.15
CA LYS A 80 4.78 -2.49 7.07
C LYS A 80 5.34 -1.13 7.48
N ASN A 81 5.62 -0.90 8.75
CA ASN A 81 6.12 0.40 9.26
C ASN A 81 5.30 1.61 8.77
N VAL A 82 3.97 1.46 8.80
CA VAL A 82 3.02 2.52 8.44
C VAL A 82 3.06 3.63 9.47
N LYS A 83 2.97 4.88 9.03
CA LYS A 83 3.01 6.08 9.86
C LYS A 83 1.70 6.84 9.82
N ALA A 84 1.48 7.69 10.80
CA ALA A 84 0.38 8.65 10.77
C ALA A 84 0.43 9.49 9.50
N GLY A 85 -0.71 9.60 8.81
CA GLY A 85 -0.85 10.32 7.55
C GLY A 85 -0.47 9.51 6.30
N ASP A 86 0.10 8.32 6.43
CA ASP A 86 0.29 7.41 5.29
C ASP A 86 -1.08 7.01 4.71
N GLN A 87 -1.12 6.76 3.41
CA GLN A 87 -2.36 6.49 2.70
C GLN A 87 -2.29 5.22 1.87
N THR A 88 -3.43 4.51 1.82
CA THR A 88 -3.71 3.46 0.85
C THR A 88 -4.98 3.83 0.09
N THR A 89 -4.92 3.82 -1.24
CA THR A 89 -6.05 4.21 -2.10
C THR A 89 -6.47 3.05 -2.98
N LEU A 90 -7.78 2.73 -2.96
CA LEU A 90 -8.41 1.80 -3.87
C LEU A 90 -9.13 2.61 -4.96
N THR A 91 -8.90 2.28 -6.22
CA THR A 91 -9.62 2.86 -7.36
C THR A 91 -10.62 1.83 -7.88
N VAL A 92 -11.87 2.24 -7.97
CA VAL A 92 -12.98 1.40 -8.42
C VAL A 92 -13.07 1.46 -9.95
N PRO A 93 -13.38 0.34 -10.64
CA PRO A 93 -13.51 0.31 -12.11
C PRO A 93 -14.53 1.33 -12.65
N GLU A 94 -14.30 1.80 -13.87
CA GLU A 94 -15.23 2.69 -14.59
C GLU A 94 -16.64 2.11 -14.77
N ALA A 95 -16.74 0.77 -14.79
CA ALA A 95 -18.01 0.05 -14.84
C ALA A 95 -18.91 0.27 -13.62
N LEU A 96 -18.35 0.78 -12.52
CA LEU A 96 -19.06 0.95 -11.26
C LEU A 96 -19.21 2.42 -10.88
N MET A 97 -20.27 2.73 -10.15
CA MET A 97 -20.47 3.99 -9.45
C MET A 97 -20.42 3.74 -7.94
N ILE A 98 -19.84 4.68 -7.21
CA ILE A 98 -19.79 4.69 -5.74
C ILE A 98 -20.40 5.99 -5.22
N THR A 99 -20.77 6.02 -3.94
CA THR A 99 -21.36 7.20 -3.30
C THR A 99 -20.31 7.87 -2.42
N SER A 100 -20.14 9.19 -2.56
CA SER A 100 -19.20 9.96 -1.74
C SER A 100 -19.62 9.96 -0.28
N GLN A 101 -18.70 9.56 0.60
CA GLN A 101 -18.87 9.59 2.04
C GLN A 101 -17.53 9.49 2.77
N THR A 102 -17.52 9.85 4.03
CA THR A 102 -16.41 9.64 4.95
C THR A 102 -16.86 8.75 6.09
N PHE A 103 -15.96 7.92 6.59
CA PHE A 103 -16.20 7.10 7.77
C PHE A 103 -14.88 6.78 8.46
N ASP A 104 -14.97 6.44 9.74
CA ASP A 104 -13.82 6.04 10.54
C ASP A 104 -13.74 4.51 10.64
N ILE A 105 -12.53 4.01 10.76
CA ILE A 105 -12.24 2.61 11.08
C ILE A 105 -11.69 2.58 12.51
N PRO A 106 -12.55 2.35 13.50
CA PRO A 106 -12.15 2.27 14.90
C PRO A 106 -11.57 0.90 15.24
N ASP A 107 -10.75 0.87 16.26
CA ASP A 107 -10.42 -0.36 16.98
C ASP A 107 -11.67 -0.97 17.62
N LYS A 108 -11.80 -2.28 17.52
CA LYS A 108 -13.00 -2.99 18.02
C LYS A 108 -13.20 -2.90 19.53
N ILE A 109 -12.11 -2.72 20.30
CA ILE A 109 -12.08 -2.70 21.76
C ILE A 109 -11.97 -1.27 22.29
N THR A 110 -10.89 -0.57 21.93
CA THR A 110 -10.55 0.76 22.47
C THR A 110 -11.39 1.87 21.87
N LYS A 111 -11.95 1.66 20.67
CA LYS A 111 -12.65 2.66 19.86
C LYS A 111 -11.76 3.79 19.33
N GLU A 112 -10.46 3.73 19.56
CA GLU A 112 -9.52 4.63 18.91
C GLU A 112 -9.54 4.45 17.40
N ILE A 113 -9.38 5.55 16.67
CA ILE A 113 -9.48 5.53 15.21
C ILE A 113 -8.16 5.05 14.61
N ILE A 114 -8.21 3.95 13.87
CA ILE A 114 -7.09 3.37 13.13
C ILE A 114 -6.84 4.15 11.85
N ALA A 115 -7.91 4.44 11.11
CA ALA A 115 -7.83 5.16 9.85
C ALA A 115 -9.11 5.97 9.58
N HIS A 116 -8.96 7.10 8.91
CA HIS A 116 -10.05 7.85 8.29
C HIS A 116 -10.20 7.40 6.84
N ALA A 117 -11.40 7.00 6.46
CA ALA A 117 -11.72 6.59 5.10
C ALA A 117 -12.52 7.67 4.38
N LYS A 118 -12.14 7.97 3.14
CA LYS A 118 -12.85 8.90 2.25
C LYS A 118 -13.17 8.22 0.94
N VAL A 119 -14.46 8.11 0.64
CA VAL A 119 -14.96 7.69 -0.68
C VAL A 119 -15.20 8.94 -1.52
N ASP A 120 -14.55 9.01 -2.67
CA ASP A 120 -14.68 10.06 -3.67
C ASP A 120 -15.34 9.48 -4.93
N ALA A 121 -16.63 9.75 -5.10
CA ALA A 121 -17.39 9.26 -6.24
C ALA A 121 -16.93 9.86 -7.58
N THR A 122 -16.43 11.09 -7.57
CA THR A 122 -15.98 11.79 -8.79
C THR A 122 -14.75 11.12 -9.39
N ASN A 123 -13.78 10.80 -8.53
CA ASN A 123 -12.54 10.15 -8.95
C ASN A 123 -12.58 8.63 -8.79
N LYS A 124 -13.73 8.07 -8.38
CA LYS A 124 -13.95 6.63 -8.16
C LYS A 124 -12.92 6.01 -7.23
N LYS A 125 -12.57 6.71 -6.14
CA LYS A 125 -11.51 6.31 -5.20
C LYS A 125 -12.03 6.21 -3.78
N LEU A 126 -11.51 5.23 -3.06
CA LEU A 126 -11.55 5.19 -1.60
C LEU A 126 -10.12 5.33 -1.08
N THR A 127 -9.89 6.31 -0.21
CA THR A 127 -8.58 6.54 0.41
C THR A 127 -8.69 6.30 1.91
N LEU A 128 -7.83 5.42 2.43
CA LEU A 128 -7.58 5.25 3.85
C LEU A 128 -6.41 6.15 4.24
N THR A 129 -6.57 6.98 5.25
CA THR A 129 -5.50 7.77 5.86
C THR A 129 -5.31 7.27 7.29
N TYR A 130 -4.16 6.68 7.57
CA TYR A 130 -3.87 6.09 8.88
C TYR A 130 -3.59 7.16 9.93
N THR A 131 -4.03 6.90 11.16
CA THR A 131 -3.78 7.77 12.32
C THR A 131 -2.49 7.38 13.04
N ASP A 132 -2.17 8.06 14.13
CA ASP A 132 -1.06 7.71 15.01
C ASP A 132 -1.27 6.40 15.80
N TYR A 133 -2.47 5.82 15.73
CA TYR A 133 -2.77 4.49 16.26
C TYR A 133 -1.77 3.43 15.75
N VAL A 134 -1.43 3.47 14.44
CA VAL A 134 -0.54 2.50 13.79
C VAL A 134 0.93 2.62 14.24
N GLU A 135 1.29 3.71 14.91
CA GLU A 135 2.62 3.90 15.50
C GLU A 135 2.69 3.44 16.95
N LYS A 136 1.54 3.21 17.57
CA LYS A 136 1.39 2.76 18.97
C LYS A 136 1.03 1.28 19.07
N HIS A 137 0.56 0.67 17.97
CA HIS A 137 0.09 -0.72 17.92
C HIS A 137 0.75 -1.45 16.76
N SER A 138 1.18 -2.68 17.02
CA SER A 138 1.70 -3.59 16.00
C SER A 138 0.61 -4.54 15.49
N ASP A 139 0.92 -5.23 14.38
CA ASP A 139 0.06 -6.24 13.78
C ASP A 139 -1.38 -5.75 13.54
N THR A 140 -1.49 -4.42 13.31
CA THR A 140 -2.78 -3.77 13.05
C THR A 140 -3.41 -4.33 11.78
N ASN A 141 -4.65 -4.77 11.89
CA ASN A 141 -5.41 -5.32 10.78
C ASN A 141 -6.90 -4.97 10.92
N GLY A 142 -7.66 -5.20 9.87
CA GLY A 142 -9.09 -4.92 9.93
C GLY A 142 -9.81 -5.16 8.61
N ALA A 143 -11.07 -4.77 8.59
CA ALA A 143 -11.93 -4.85 7.43
C ALA A 143 -12.76 -3.58 7.28
N PHE A 144 -13.10 -3.25 6.04
CA PHE A 144 -14.01 -2.16 5.73
C PHE A 144 -14.85 -2.52 4.50
N PHE A 145 -15.92 -1.79 4.31
CA PHE A 145 -16.79 -1.93 3.15
C PHE A 145 -17.35 -0.57 2.72
N PHE A 146 -17.74 -0.50 1.46
CA PHE A 146 -18.47 0.62 0.88
C PHE A 146 -19.44 0.12 -0.18
N TYR A 147 -20.38 1.00 -0.57
CA TYR A 147 -21.42 0.65 -1.52
C TYR A 147 -21.05 1.07 -2.94
N ALA A 148 -21.39 0.19 -3.88
CA ALA A 148 -21.26 0.41 -5.30
C ALA A 148 -22.54 -0.01 -6.06
N ARG A 149 -22.67 0.44 -7.29
CA ARG A 149 -23.67 0.00 -8.27
C ARG A 149 -23.08 0.01 -9.66
N VAL A 150 -23.72 -0.66 -10.60
CA VAL A 150 -23.31 -0.64 -12.00
C VAL A 150 -23.53 0.75 -12.59
N ASP A 151 -22.56 1.27 -13.32
CA ASP A 151 -22.72 2.45 -14.18
C ASP A 151 -23.39 2.03 -15.48
N PHE A 152 -24.71 2.02 -15.48
CA PHE A 152 -25.49 1.58 -16.64
C PHE A 152 -25.34 2.51 -17.87
N LYS A 153 -24.80 3.71 -17.71
CA LYS A 153 -24.44 4.57 -18.85
C LYS A 153 -23.21 4.05 -19.58
N LYS A 154 -22.30 3.41 -18.86
CA LYS A 154 -21.12 2.76 -19.42
C LYS A 154 -21.38 1.29 -19.79
N HIS A 155 -22.22 0.62 -19.02
CA HIS A 155 -22.61 -0.78 -19.22
C HIS A 155 -24.14 -0.92 -19.34
N PRO A 156 -24.76 -0.48 -20.45
CA PRO A 156 -26.21 -0.54 -20.60
C PRO A 156 -26.75 -1.95 -20.88
N GLN A 157 -25.88 -2.86 -21.31
CA GLN A 157 -26.27 -4.20 -21.71
C GLN A 157 -26.40 -5.14 -20.51
N GLN A 158 -27.29 -6.11 -20.63
CA GLN A 158 -27.34 -7.23 -19.71
C GLN A 158 -26.04 -8.06 -19.82
N GLY A 159 -25.46 -8.47 -18.70
CA GLY A 159 -24.28 -9.32 -18.71
C GLY A 159 -23.55 -9.40 -17.37
N GLU A 160 -22.56 -10.24 -17.35
CA GLU A 160 -21.63 -10.34 -16.23
C GLU A 160 -20.54 -9.27 -16.37
N ILE A 161 -20.24 -8.63 -15.25
CA ILE A 161 -19.14 -7.66 -15.10
C ILE A 161 -18.19 -8.28 -14.07
N PRO A 162 -17.05 -8.85 -14.49
CA PRO A 162 -16.05 -9.34 -13.59
C PRO A 162 -15.41 -8.16 -12.84
N ILE A 163 -15.13 -8.34 -11.56
CA ILE A 163 -14.43 -7.37 -10.74
C ILE A 163 -13.12 -8.00 -10.30
N GLU A 164 -12.03 -7.40 -10.70
CA GLU A 164 -10.67 -7.86 -10.41
C GLU A 164 -9.96 -6.83 -9.53
N ILE A 165 -8.97 -7.28 -8.78
CA ILE A 165 -8.09 -6.42 -7.99
C ILE A 165 -6.64 -6.69 -8.35
N THR A 166 -5.88 -5.64 -8.57
CA THR A 166 -4.43 -5.72 -8.76
C THR A 166 -3.69 -5.20 -7.53
N ILE A 167 -2.92 -6.09 -6.91
CA ILE A 167 -2.05 -5.80 -5.77
C ILE A 167 -0.65 -6.28 -6.18
N ASN A 168 0.37 -5.42 -6.08
CA ASN A 168 1.75 -5.75 -6.43
C ASN A 168 1.90 -6.39 -7.83
N ASN A 169 1.20 -5.85 -8.83
CA ASN A 169 1.16 -6.35 -10.21
C ASN A 169 0.57 -7.77 -10.39
N GLU A 170 -0.02 -8.35 -9.35
CA GLU A 170 -0.75 -9.60 -9.43
C GLU A 170 -2.26 -9.31 -9.45
N THR A 171 -2.94 -9.68 -10.53
CA THR A 171 -4.38 -9.51 -10.67
C THR A 171 -5.11 -10.74 -10.14
N LYS A 172 -6.04 -10.51 -9.22
CA LYS A 172 -6.87 -11.56 -8.58
C LYS A 172 -8.35 -11.25 -8.75
N PRO A 173 -9.21 -12.25 -8.92
CA PRO A 173 -10.64 -12.02 -8.98
C PRO A 173 -11.17 -11.57 -7.60
N ALA A 174 -11.90 -10.44 -7.57
CA ALA A 174 -12.64 -9.96 -6.41
C ALA A 174 -14.12 -10.41 -6.43
N GLY A 175 -14.54 -11.04 -7.51
CA GLY A 175 -15.89 -11.52 -7.74
C GLY A 175 -16.46 -11.03 -9.06
N LYS A 176 -17.78 -11.14 -9.22
CA LYS A 176 -18.50 -10.64 -10.37
C LYS A 176 -19.84 -10.06 -9.95
N VAL A 177 -20.38 -9.17 -10.75
CA VAL A 177 -21.77 -8.75 -10.67
C VAL A 177 -22.45 -9.08 -11.99
N THR A 178 -23.68 -9.59 -11.93
CA THR A 178 -24.50 -9.77 -13.12
C THR A 178 -25.52 -8.66 -13.18
N PHE A 179 -25.52 -7.93 -14.27
CA PHE A 179 -26.42 -6.80 -14.49
C PHE A 179 -27.56 -7.19 -15.45
N LYS A 180 -28.80 -6.90 -15.09
CA LYS A 180 -29.97 -7.18 -15.93
C LYS A 180 -30.11 -6.29 -17.14
N GLY A 181 -29.28 -5.25 -17.25
CA GLY A 181 -29.41 -4.25 -18.29
C GLY A 181 -30.33 -3.10 -17.88
N ILE A 182 -30.49 -2.17 -18.81
CA ILE A 182 -31.43 -1.05 -18.72
C ILE A 182 -32.85 -1.58 -18.86
N GLY A 183 -33.78 -1.12 -18.02
CA GLY A 183 -35.20 -1.45 -18.13
C GLY A 183 -35.85 -0.93 -19.43
N ASP A 184 -36.99 -1.48 -19.75
CA ASP A 184 -37.74 -1.21 -20.98
C ASP A 184 -38.41 0.19 -21.06
N GLY A 185 -38.37 0.94 -19.95
CA GLY A 185 -38.97 2.27 -19.89
C GLY A 185 -40.50 2.28 -19.91
N ASP A 186 -41.15 1.20 -19.48
CA ASP A 186 -42.61 1.13 -19.41
C ASP A 186 -43.19 2.30 -18.62
N PRO A 187 -44.10 3.11 -19.23
CA PRO A 187 -44.71 4.21 -18.54
C PRO A 187 -45.67 3.72 -17.46
N ARG A 188 -45.59 4.29 -16.27
CA ARG A 188 -46.49 3.98 -15.15
C ARG A 188 -47.28 5.21 -14.74
N LEU A 189 -48.52 4.99 -14.29
CA LEU A 189 -49.41 6.06 -13.86
C LEU A 189 -48.85 6.78 -12.61
N LEU A 190 -48.31 6.02 -11.68
CA LEU A 190 -47.68 6.50 -10.45
C LEU A 190 -46.37 5.76 -10.20
N THR A 191 -45.31 6.50 -9.93
CA THR A 191 -44.05 5.94 -9.45
C THR A 191 -43.48 6.79 -8.31
N LYS A 192 -42.72 6.18 -7.44
CA LYS A 192 -42.06 6.84 -6.33
C LYS A 192 -40.58 6.41 -6.26
N THR A 193 -39.70 7.35 -6.07
CA THR A 193 -38.27 7.14 -5.91
C THR A 193 -37.75 7.94 -4.73
N SER A 194 -36.62 7.53 -4.18
CA SER A 194 -36.00 8.20 -3.04
C SER A 194 -34.48 8.08 -3.07
N TRP A 195 -33.82 8.97 -2.36
CA TRP A 195 -32.41 8.87 -2.04
C TRP A 195 -32.10 9.56 -0.71
N VAL A 196 -31.18 9.01 0.03
CA VAL A 196 -30.66 9.58 1.28
C VAL A 196 -29.57 10.59 0.91
N ASN A 197 -29.57 11.77 1.52
CA ASN A 197 -28.59 12.82 1.27
C ASN A 197 -27.18 12.32 1.63
N GLU A 198 -26.23 12.54 0.74
CA GLU A 198 -24.83 12.10 0.95
C GLU A 198 -24.14 12.86 2.10
N GLY A 199 -24.42 14.16 2.21
CA GLY A 199 -23.81 15.03 3.23
C GLY A 199 -24.52 15.00 4.59
N ASP A 200 -25.81 14.63 4.62
CA ASP A 200 -26.58 14.52 5.85
C ASP A 200 -27.56 13.35 5.78
N LYS A 201 -27.20 12.23 6.39
CA LYS A 201 -28.01 11.00 6.36
C LYS A 201 -29.37 11.13 7.04
N ARG A 202 -29.61 12.20 7.80
CA ARG A 202 -30.92 12.51 8.39
C ARG A 202 -31.88 13.13 7.40
N GLU A 203 -31.41 13.51 6.21
CA GLU A 203 -32.25 14.08 5.15
C GLU A 203 -32.49 13.07 4.04
N VAL A 204 -33.75 12.80 3.74
CA VAL A 204 -34.17 11.88 2.69
C VAL A 204 -35.07 12.62 1.70
N GLN A 205 -34.70 12.61 0.44
CA GLN A 205 -35.52 13.16 -0.62
C GLN A 205 -36.37 12.07 -1.26
N TYR A 206 -37.66 12.37 -1.46
CA TYR A 206 -38.59 11.55 -2.21
C TYR A 206 -39.10 12.29 -3.42
N THR A 207 -39.44 11.53 -4.46
CA THR A 207 -40.02 12.06 -5.67
C THR A 207 -41.13 11.14 -6.15
N ILE A 208 -42.32 11.70 -6.37
CA ILE A 208 -43.47 11.03 -6.98
C ILE A 208 -43.60 11.53 -8.40
N SER A 209 -43.71 10.61 -9.37
CA SER A 209 -44.03 10.96 -10.77
C SER A 209 -45.42 10.48 -11.08
N VAL A 210 -46.20 11.39 -11.66
CA VAL A 210 -47.62 11.20 -11.93
C VAL A 210 -47.89 11.29 -13.44
N ASN A 211 -48.69 10.36 -13.92
CA ASN A 211 -49.28 10.33 -15.28
C ASN A 211 -48.27 10.19 -16.42
N ARG A 212 -47.23 9.35 -16.28
CA ARG A 212 -46.39 8.99 -17.43
C ARG A 212 -47.16 8.24 -18.50
N THR A 213 -48.30 7.62 -18.15
CA THR A 213 -49.20 6.89 -19.05
C THR A 213 -50.12 7.79 -19.88
N LYS A 214 -50.12 9.11 -19.62
CA LYS A 214 -50.91 10.11 -20.36
C LYS A 214 -52.42 9.80 -20.37
N GLN A 215 -52.99 9.65 -19.17
CA GLN A 215 -54.42 9.36 -18.98
C GLN A 215 -55.20 10.63 -18.62
N ASN A 216 -56.48 10.65 -18.97
CA ASN A 216 -57.43 11.66 -18.51
C ASN A 216 -58.10 11.12 -17.24
N ILE A 217 -57.96 11.80 -16.10
CA ILE A 217 -58.49 11.38 -14.81
C ILE A 217 -59.07 12.59 -14.10
N ASN A 218 -60.32 12.44 -13.61
CA ASN A 218 -60.96 13.51 -12.87
C ASN A 218 -60.75 13.40 -11.37
N GLY A 219 -60.61 14.56 -10.70
CA GLY A 219 -60.50 14.70 -9.26
C GLY A 219 -59.33 13.92 -8.69
N VAL A 220 -58.11 14.14 -9.23
CA VAL A 220 -56.89 13.46 -8.80
C VAL A 220 -56.38 14.06 -7.53
N THR A 221 -56.14 13.19 -6.53
CA THR A 221 -55.39 13.50 -5.31
C THR A 221 -54.21 12.53 -5.18
N ILE A 222 -53.09 13.05 -4.68
CA ILE A 222 -51.94 12.26 -4.30
C ILE A 222 -51.81 12.33 -2.77
N GLU A 223 -51.90 11.17 -2.13
CA GLU A 223 -51.68 11.03 -0.68
C GLU A 223 -50.34 10.35 -0.45
N ASP A 224 -49.60 10.85 0.51
CA ASP A 224 -48.26 10.33 0.87
C ASP A 224 -48.21 10.04 2.36
N HIS A 225 -47.64 8.88 2.75
CA HIS A 225 -47.60 8.41 4.14
C HIS A 225 -46.25 7.81 4.50
N LEU A 226 -45.58 8.37 5.51
CA LEU A 226 -44.41 7.77 6.11
C LEU A 226 -44.81 6.48 6.85
N LYS A 227 -44.01 5.42 6.65
CA LYS A 227 -44.19 4.13 7.35
C LYS A 227 -43.12 3.91 8.43
N PHE A 228 -42.52 4.98 8.88
CA PHE A 228 -41.54 5.02 9.99
C PHE A 228 -41.79 6.26 10.83
N THR A 229 -41.35 6.23 12.07
CA THR A 229 -41.57 7.28 13.07
C THR A 229 -40.31 8.11 13.31
N ASN A 230 -40.42 9.12 14.20
CA ASN A 230 -39.33 10.05 14.49
C ASN A 230 -38.79 10.79 13.27
N ALA A 231 -39.67 11.11 12.35
CA ALA A 231 -39.38 11.87 11.15
C ALA A 231 -40.58 12.74 10.78
N SER A 232 -40.36 13.75 9.96
CA SER A 232 -41.41 14.62 9.47
C SER A 232 -41.06 15.19 8.10
N TYR A 233 -42.10 15.56 7.34
CA TYR A 233 -41.91 16.30 6.09
C TYR A 233 -41.37 17.69 6.36
N VAL A 234 -40.41 18.12 5.56
CA VAL A 234 -39.97 19.51 5.48
C VAL A 234 -40.98 20.25 4.62
N LYS A 235 -41.97 20.89 5.24
CA LYS A 235 -43.16 21.43 4.57
C LYS A 235 -42.85 22.33 3.37
N ASP A 236 -41.89 23.23 3.51
CA ASP A 236 -41.50 24.18 2.48
C ASP A 236 -40.76 23.53 1.28
N SER A 237 -40.33 22.26 1.45
CA SER A 237 -39.67 21.48 0.41
C SER A 237 -40.67 20.80 -0.56
N ILE A 238 -41.95 20.72 -0.20
CA ILE A 238 -42.95 20.07 -1.04
C ILE A 238 -43.21 20.95 -2.27
N LYS A 239 -42.84 20.43 -3.46
CA LYS A 239 -42.96 21.11 -4.72
C LYS A 239 -43.78 20.26 -5.72
N VAL A 240 -44.76 20.89 -6.36
CA VAL A 240 -45.54 20.32 -7.45
C VAL A 240 -45.04 20.92 -8.73
N ILE A 241 -44.36 20.13 -9.54
CA ILE A 241 -43.77 20.58 -10.80
C ILE A 241 -44.51 19.94 -11.96
N LYS A 242 -45.07 20.73 -12.85
CA LYS A 242 -45.62 20.28 -14.13
C LYS A 242 -44.52 20.21 -15.18
N GLY A 243 -44.56 19.21 -16.06
CA GLY A 243 -43.55 19.04 -17.10
C GLY A 243 -43.87 17.90 -18.05
N LYS A 244 -42.83 17.35 -18.70
CA LYS A 244 -42.95 16.22 -19.62
C LYS A 244 -41.96 15.12 -19.28
N PHE A 245 -42.42 13.88 -19.23
CA PHE A 245 -41.58 12.71 -19.08
C PHE A 245 -41.26 12.09 -20.45
N ALA A 246 -40.00 11.74 -20.65
CA ALA A 246 -39.50 10.95 -21.75
C ALA A 246 -38.48 9.92 -21.25
N PHE A 247 -38.53 8.71 -21.80
CA PHE A 247 -37.52 7.70 -21.53
C PHE A 247 -36.38 7.87 -22.53
N VAL A 248 -35.19 8.21 -22.04
CA VAL A 248 -34.00 8.50 -22.85
C VAL A 248 -32.80 7.88 -22.18
N ASP A 249 -31.99 7.13 -22.93
CA ASP A 249 -30.75 6.52 -22.45
C ASP A 249 -30.91 5.72 -21.14
N GLY A 250 -32.02 4.98 -21.04
CA GLY A 250 -32.29 4.13 -19.87
C GLY A 250 -32.86 4.85 -18.65
N GLU A 251 -33.18 6.13 -18.75
CA GLU A 251 -33.72 6.92 -17.64
C GLU A 251 -34.98 7.69 -18.05
N TRP A 252 -35.90 7.83 -17.08
CA TRP A 252 -37.03 8.74 -17.24
C TRP A 252 -36.59 10.18 -16.98
N GLN A 253 -36.33 10.93 -18.02
CA GLN A 253 -36.03 12.36 -17.95
C GLN A 253 -37.33 13.17 -17.79
N PHE A 254 -37.22 14.33 -17.13
CA PHE A 254 -38.34 15.25 -16.90
C PHE A 254 -37.94 16.65 -17.35
N SER A 255 -38.55 17.12 -18.41
CA SER A 255 -38.29 18.42 -19.09
C SER A 255 -39.47 19.38 -18.97
N ASP A 256 -39.32 20.56 -19.57
CA ASP A 256 -40.36 21.63 -19.63
C ASP A 256 -40.94 21.94 -18.24
N ARG A 257 -40.12 22.04 -17.25
CA ARG A 257 -40.47 22.13 -15.82
C ARG A 257 -41.04 23.50 -15.47
N VAL A 258 -42.23 23.51 -14.88
CA VAL A 258 -42.87 24.70 -14.32
C VAL A 258 -43.31 24.39 -12.89
N ASP A 259 -42.88 25.19 -11.93
CA ASP A 259 -43.39 25.08 -10.54
C ASP A 259 -44.82 25.61 -10.51
N VAL A 260 -45.73 24.74 -10.14
CA VAL A 260 -47.19 25.02 -10.05
C VAL A 260 -47.68 24.78 -8.62
N THR A 261 -46.79 24.73 -7.65
CA THR A 261 -47.10 24.43 -6.24
C THR A 261 -48.25 25.31 -5.72
N ASP A 262 -48.20 26.61 -6.01
CA ASP A 262 -49.21 27.58 -5.53
C ASP A 262 -50.55 27.43 -6.23
N GLN A 263 -50.65 26.65 -7.31
CA GLN A 263 -51.91 26.38 -8.06
C GLN A 263 -52.64 25.16 -7.49
N HIS A 264 -52.02 24.42 -6.59
CA HIS A 264 -52.55 23.19 -6.01
C HIS A 264 -52.61 23.27 -4.49
N LYS A 265 -53.68 22.70 -3.92
CA LYS A 265 -53.79 22.62 -2.46
C LYS A 265 -52.90 21.50 -1.93
N VAL A 266 -51.91 21.88 -1.13
CA VAL A 266 -51.07 20.95 -0.38
C VAL A 266 -51.47 21.01 1.09
N THR A 267 -51.82 19.87 1.69
CA THR A 267 -52.20 19.76 3.08
C THR A 267 -51.34 18.74 3.76
N VAL A 268 -50.55 19.17 4.73
CA VAL A 268 -49.74 18.28 5.59
C VAL A 268 -50.51 18.04 6.88
N ALA A 269 -50.60 16.80 7.29
CA ALA A 269 -51.23 16.41 8.54
C ALA A 269 -50.50 17.03 9.77
N GLU A 270 -51.22 17.25 10.86
CA GLU A 270 -50.65 17.87 12.09
C GLU A 270 -49.53 17.06 12.69
N ASP A 271 -49.58 15.74 12.61
CA ASP A 271 -48.54 14.80 13.07
C ASP A 271 -47.30 14.77 12.18
N GLY A 272 -47.35 15.44 11.01
CA GLY A 272 -46.23 15.46 10.07
C GLY A 272 -45.93 14.11 9.39
N GLN A 273 -46.84 13.13 9.48
CA GLN A 273 -46.63 11.77 8.98
C GLN A 273 -47.32 11.52 7.59
N SER A 274 -48.15 12.46 7.14
CA SER A 274 -48.77 12.38 5.79
C SER A 274 -49.00 13.75 5.20
N PHE A 275 -49.14 13.79 3.89
CA PHE A 275 -49.64 14.95 3.16
C PHE A 275 -50.56 14.55 2.01
N VAL A 276 -51.34 15.49 1.55
CA VAL A 276 -52.24 15.36 0.40
C VAL A 276 -51.98 16.53 -0.58
N VAL A 277 -51.85 16.22 -1.85
CA VAL A 277 -51.84 17.20 -2.97
C VAL A 277 -53.10 16.99 -3.78
N ASP A 278 -53.92 18.03 -3.92
CA ASP A 278 -55.06 18.04 -4.81
C ASP A 278 -54.63 18.58 -6.18
N LEU A 279 -54.58 17.70 -7.18
CA LEU A 279 -54.20 18.04 -8.56
C LEU A 279 -55.45 18.42 -9.40
N GLY A 280 -56.69 18.12 -8.91
CA GLY A 280 -57.91 18.32 -9.68
C GLY A 280 -58.06 17.38 -10.86
N ASP A 281 -58.70 17.86 -11.91
CA ASP A 281 -58.84 17.11 -13.19
C ASP A 281 -57.54 17.20 -13.97
N ILE A 282 -56.98 16.05 -14.37
CA ILE A 282 -55.78 15.96 -15.21
C ILE A 282 -56.11 15.35 -16.55
N THR A 283 -55.39 15.79 -17.60
CA THR A 283 -55.51 15.31 -18.96
C THR A 283 -54.26 14.54 -19.39
N GLU A 284 -54.28 13.98 -20.58
CA GLU A 284 -53.11 13.31 -21.19
C GLU A 284 -51.88 14.23 -21.33
N ALA A 285 -52.10 15.57 -21.37
CA ALA A 285 -51.03 16.56 -21.44
C ALA A 285 -50.44 16.90 -20.06
N ASP A 286 -51.11 16.50 -18.99
CA ASP A 286 -50.75 16.87 -17.62
C ASP A 286 -49.89 15.78 -16.95
N GLN A 287 -48.61 16.06 -16.83
CA GLN A 287 -47.65 15.20 -16.14
C GLN A 287 -46.99 15.99 -15.03
N TYR A 288 -46.87 15.36 -13.85
CA TYR A 288 -46.35 16.04 -12.66
C TYR A 288 -45.23 15.26 -11.99
N ARG A 289 -44.34 16.02 -11.36
CA ARG A 289 -43.35 15.52 -10.38
C ARG A 289 -43.58 16.25 -9.07
N ILE A 290 -43.90 15.49 -8.02
CA ILE A 290 -43.96 16.00 -6.64
C ILE A 290 -42.69 15.60 -5.96
N SER A 291 -41.87 16.57 -5.53
CA SER A 291 -40.63 16.32 -4.80
C SER A 291 -40.66 16.96 -3.41
N TYR A 292 -40.08 16.33 -2.44
CA TYR A 292 -40.06 16.80 -1.07
C TYR A 292 -38.95 16.11 -0.25
N ASN A 293 -38.56 16.74 0.87
CA ASN A 293 -37.61 16.22 1.81
C ASN A 293 -38.32 15.75 3.07
N VAL A 294 -37.78 14.70 3.68
CA VAL A 294 -38.14 14.21 5.01
C VAL A 294 -36.91 14.35 5.90
N ARG A 295 -37.12 14.87 7.09
CA ARG A 295 -36.10 15.00 8.13
C ARG A 295 -36.28 13.95 9.20
N LEU A 296 -35.21 13.15 9.45
CA LEU A 296 -35.13 12.22 10.58
C LEU A 296 -34.67 12.99 11.83
N ASN A 297 -35.25 12.65 12.99
CA ASN A 297 -34.89 13.22 14.29
C ASN A 297 -33.83 12.36 15.02
N TYR A 298 -33.21 11.44 14.32
CA TYR A 298 -32.17 10.52 14.80
C TYR A 298 -31.14 10.27 13.71
N ASP A 299 -29.99 9.69 14.08
CA ASP A 299 -28.99 9.22 13.12
C ASP A 299 -29.38 7.82 12.64
N PRO A 300 -29.69 7.67 11.34
CA PRO A 300 -30.08 6.37 10.82
C PRO A 300 -28.87 5.41 10.79
N VAL A 301 -29.18 4.12 10.88
CA VAL A 301 -28.17 3.06 10.84
C VAL A 301 -28.03 2.48 9.44
N ASP A 302 -26.88 1.88 9.17
CA ASP A 302 -26.68 1.18 7.90
C ASP A 302 -27.72 0.08 7.68
N LYS A 303 -28.23 0.00 6.45
CA LYS A 303 -29.30 -0.91 5.99
C LYS A 303 -30.71 -0.57 6.51
N GLU A 304 -30.91 0.51 7.18
CA GLU A 304 -32.24 0.93 7.57
C GLU A 304 -33.10 1.23 6.33
N LEU A 305 -34.33 0.74 6.33
CA LEU A 305 -35.30 0.91 5.25
C LEU A 305 -36.37 1.93 5.65
N LEU A 306 -36.29 3.11 5.07
CA LEU A 306 -37.24 4.20 5.31
C LEU A 306 -38.38 4.10 4.28
N LYS A 307 -39.43 3.34 4.64
CA LYS A 307 -40.57 3.04 3.76
C LYS A 307 -41.55 4.22 3.72
N ASN A 308 -42.03 4.53 2.53
CA ASN A 308 -42.99 5.60 2.31
C ASN A 308 -43.96 5.24 1.17
N ASP A 309 -45.25 5.35 1.41
CA ASP A 309 -46.27 5.02 0.46
C ASP A 309 -46.79 6.28 -0.26
N ALA A 310 -47.16 6.14 -1.54
CA ALA A 310 -47.91 7.15 -2.26
C ALA A 310 -49.12 6.50 -2.90
N THR A 311 -50.28 7.14 -2.73
CA THR A 311 -51.56 6.70 -3.27
C THR A 311 -52.13 7.76 -4.20
N LEU A 312 -52.44 7.37 -5.43
CA LEU A 312 -53.18 8.18 -6.39
C LEU A 312 -54.66 7.78 -6.37
N LYS A 313 -55.55 8.75 -6.09
CA LYS A 313 -57.01 8.58 -6.15
C LYS A 313 -57.61 9.42 -7.29
N GLY A 314 -58.68 8.95 -7.88
CA GLY A 314 -59.55 9.70 -8.81
C GLY A 314 -60.95 9.74 -8.25
N LYS A 315 -61.52 10.94 -8.02
CA LYS A 315 -62.82 11.13 -7.34
C LYS A 315 -62.93 10.33 -6.04
N GLY A 316 -61.89 10.31 -5.25
CA GLY A 316 -61.82 9.60 -3.98
C GLY A 316 -61.58 8.08 -4.04
N THR A 317 -61.59 7.49 -5.26
CA THR A 317 -61.29 6.06 -5.45
C THR A 317 -59.81 5.84 -5.71
N VAL A 318 -59.19 4.85 -5.01
CA VAL A 318 -57.80 4.47 -5.22
C VAL A 318 -57.63 3.86 -6.62
N LEU A 319 -56.78 4.48 -7.41
CA LEU A 319 -56.44 4.02 -8.76
C LEU A 319 -55.07 3.33 -8.80
N LYS A 320 -54.13 3.83 -7.99
CA LYS A 320 -52.79 3.27 -7.90
C LYS A 320 -52.17 3.58 -6.53
N GLU A 321 -51.49 2.60 -6.01
CA GLU A 321 -50.65 2.72 -4.79
C GLU A 321 -49.24 2.21 -5.08
N VAL A 322 -48.23 2.86 -4.54
CA VAL A 322 -46.82 2.46 -4.64
C VAL A 322 -46.10 2.68 -3.31
N THR A 323 -45.32 1.71 -2.90
CA THR A 323 -44.39 1.80 -1.77
C THR A 323 -42.98 1.98 -2.29
N ASN A 324 -42.25 2.90 -1.73
CA ASN A 324 -40.82 3.05 -1.94
C ASN A 324 -40.10 2.96 -0.60
N ALA A 325 -38.94 2.34 -0.57
CA ALA A 325 -38.09 2.26 0.61
C ALA A 325 -36.73 2.88 0.28
N ALA A 326 -36.42 4.01 0.91
CA ALA A 326 -35.07 4.55 0.87
C ALA A 326 -34.15 3.67 1.72
N LEU A 327 -33.16 3.06 1.09
CA LEU A 327 -32.15 2.27 1.78
C LEU A 327 -31.04 3.21 2.28
N VAL A 328 -30.84 3.25 3.58
CA VAL A 328 -29.70 3.95 4.18
C VAL A 328 -28.42 3.13 3.94
N GLN A 329 -27.43 3.76 3.34
CA GLN A 329 -26.15 3.12 3.02
C GLN A 329 -25.03 3.90 3.66
N ILE A 330 -24.43 3.31 4.68
CA ILE A 330 -23.31 3.89 5.43
C ILE A 330 -22.15 2.93 5.32
N ALA A 331 -21.08 3.36 4.66
CA ALA A 331 -19.83 2.63 4.63
C ALA A 331 -19.21 2.59 6.03
N GLY A 332 -18.43 1.56 6.30
CA GLY A 332 -17.85 1.40 7.61
C GLY A 332 -16.71 0.40 7.63
N GLY A 333 -16.06 0.34 8.76
CA GLY A 333 -14.98 -0.61 8.99
C GLY A 333 -14.72 -0.79 10.47
N VAL A 334 -13.91 -1.78 10.79
CA VAL A 334 -13.41 -2.05 12.13
C VAL A 334 -12.07 -2.76 12.02
N GLY A 335 -11.19 -2.50 12.96
CA GLY A 335 -9.90 -3.18 13.02
C GLY A 335 -9.47 -3.47 14.44
N GLU A 336 -8.26 -3.95 14.57
CA GLU A 336 -7.58 -4.20 15.83
C GLU A 336 -6.08 -4.06 15.64
N GLY A 337 -5.40 -3.70 16.70
CA GLY A 337 -3.95 -3.69 16.77
C GLY A 337 -3.52 -4.09 18.19
N TYR A 338 -2.27 -4.46 18.33
CA TYR A 338 -1.78 -5.07 19.56
C TYR A 338 -0.60 -4.31 20.12
N VAL A 339 -0.54 -4.25 21.45
CA VAL A 339 0.65 -3.91 22.20
C VAL A 339 1.22 -5.18 22.81
N TYR A 340 2.52 -5.21 22.96
CA TYR A 340 3.28 -6.37 23.39
C TYR A 340 3.90 -6.13 24.76
N SER A 341 4.36 -7.21 25.40
CA SER A 341 5.07 -7.15 26.68
C SER A 341 6.30 -8.05 26.69
N ILE A 342 7.31 -7.62 27.41
CA ILE A 342 8.51 -8.42 27.72
C ILE A 342 8.52 -8.68 29.22
N ASN A 343 8.57 -9.96 29.58
CA ASN A 343 8.74 -10.42 30.95
C ASN A 343 10.19 -10.90 31.12
N ILE A 344 10.91 -10.30 32.05
CA ILE A 344 12.23 -10.76 32.47
C ILE A 344 12.03 -11.56 33.74
N HIS A 345 12.57 -12.77 33.79
CA HIS A 345 12.65 -13.59 34.99
C HIS A 345 14.10 -13.81 35.34
N LYS A 346 14.58 -13.14 36.37
CA LYS A 346 15.95 -13.14 36.82
C LYS A 346 16.15 -14.17 37.92
N VAL A 347 17.09 -15.10 37.69
CA VAL A 347 17.35 -16.22 38.62
C VAL A 347 18.86 -16.46 38.82
N ASP A 348 19.19 -17.23 39.84
CA ASP A 348 20.53 -17.81 40.02
C ASP A 348 20.66 -19.18 39.30
N GLU A 349 21.83 -19.81 39.38
CA GLU A 349 22.11 -21.14 38.79
C GLU A 349 21.26 -22.26 39.39
N ALA A 350 20.70 -22.07 40.59
CA ALA A 350 19.77 -22.98 41.23
C ALA A 350 18.29 -22.63 40.92
N ASN A 351 18.08 -21.73 39.96
CA ASN A 351 16.77 -21.25 39.56
C ASN A 351 15.97 -20.53 40.68
N GLN A 352 16.70 -19.92 41.65
CA GLN A 352 16.08 -19.10 42.66
C GLN A 352 15.95 -17.66 42.19
N PRO A 353 14.82 -16.99 42.46
CA PRO A 353 14.59 -15.62 41.97
C PRO A 353 15.57 -14.62 42.58
N LEU A 354 16.04 -13.67 41.76
CA LEU A 354 16.98 -12.63 42.13
C LEU A 354 16.32 -11.26 42.08
N LYS A 355 16.12 -10.65 43.27
CA LYS A 355 15.67 -9.27 43.42
C LYS A 355 16.80 -8.28 43.22
N GLY A 356 16.50 -7.08 42.67
CA GLY A 356 17.42 -5.94 42.65
C GLY A 356 18.36 -5.93 41.45
N ALA A 357 18.21 -6.83 40.49
CA ALA A 357 18.92 -6.73 39.22
C ALA A 357 18.35 -5.57 38.38
N LYS A 358 19.21 -4.72 37.82
CA LYS A 358 18.77 -3.58 37.00
C LYS A 358 18.99 -3.84 35.54
N PHE A 359 17.97 -3.52 34.77
CA PHE A 359 17.94 -3.71 33.32
C PHE A 359 17.57 -2.42 32.59
N LYS A 360 18.32 -2.11 31.54
CA LYS A 360 18.00 -1.11 30.55
C LYS A 360 17.40 -1.82 29.34
N VAL A 361 16.21 -1.41 28.92
CA VAL A 361 15.52 -1.94 27.74
C VAL A 361 15.63 -0.95 26.59
N VAL A 362 16.15 -1.39 25.46
CA VAL A 362 16.37 -0.57 24.27
C VAL A 362 15.70 -1.22 23.07
N ARG A 363 14.95 -0.47 22.30
CA ARG A 363 14.45 -0.87 20.99
C ARG A 363 15.56 -0.71 19.96
N GLU A 364 15.98 -1.80 19.32
CA GLU A 364 17.19 -1.82 18.48
C GLU A 364 17.09 -0.93 17.24
N VAL A 365 15.97 -0.97 16.52
CA VAL A 365 15.79 -0.30 15.22
C VAL A 365 16.09 1.20 15.22
N ASN A 366 15.93 1.87 16.35
CA ASN A 366 16.12 3.32 16.48
C ASN A 366 16.93 3.72 17.71
N ASN A 367 17.51 2.74 18.43
CA ASN A 367 18.22 2.90 19.70
C ASN A 367 17.39 3.62 20.80
N GLN A 368 16.07 3.51 20.73
CA GLN A 368 15.17 4.12 21.69
C GLN A 368 15.25 3.42 23.03
N VAL A 369 15.65 4.15 24.07
CA VAL A 369 15.54 3.66 25.45
C VAL A 369 14.07 3.63 25.85
N ILE A 370 13.56 2.44 26.14
CA ILE A 370 12.18 2.24 26.62
C ILE A 370 12.09 2.59 28.10
N GLY A 371 13.07 2.15 28.87
CA GLY A 371 13.15 2.42 30.30
C GLY A 371 14.28 1.66 30.98
N GLU A 372 14.42 1.96 32.27
CA GLU A 372 15.26 1.23 33.19
C GLU A 372 14.38 0.61 34.27
N TYR A 373 14.62 -0.63 34.61
CA TYR A 373 13.76 -1.45 35.44
C TYR A 373 14.58 -2.24 36.47
N GLU A 374 13.98 -2.56 37.59
CA GLU A 374 14.61 -3.37 38.65
C GLU A 374 13.73 -4.59 38.95
N THR A 375 14.31 -5.76 39.16
CA THR A 375 13.60 -6.99 39.46
C THR A 375 12.98 -6.96 40.88
N ASP A 376 11.74 -7.42 40.95
CA ASP A 376 10.96 -7.53 42.18
C ASP A 376 11.43 -8.69 43.10
N GLU A 377 10.71 -8.92 44.20
CA GLU A 377 10.96 -10.00 45.15
C GLU A 377 10.97 -11.40 44.52
N ASN A 378 10.28 -11.56 43.37
CA ASN A 378 10.17 -12.82 42.63
C ASN A 378 11.12 -12.86 41.42
N GLY A 379 12.04 -11.91 41.32
CA GLY A 379 12.97 -11.79 40.20
C GLY A 379 12.33 -11.33 38.91
N ASN A 380 11.14 -10.70 38.93
CA ASN A 380 10.39 -10.37 37.73
C ASN A 380 10.47 -8.88 37.39
N ILE A 381 10.47 -8.60 36.08
CA ILE A 381 10.16 -7.31 35.46
C ILE A 381 9.14 -7.58 34.36
N THR A 382 8.11 -6.72 34.26
CA THR A 382 7.20 -6.69 33.10
C THR A 382 7.25 -5.33 32.43
N VAL A 383 7.67 -5.33 31.17
CA VAL A 383 7.69 -4.12 30.32
C VAL A 383 6.51 -4.20 29.37
N ASN A 384 5.54 -3.32 29.53
CA ASN A 384 4.29 -3.30 28.78
C ASN A 384 4.26 -2.22 27.70
N ALA A 385 3.19 -2.23 26.89
CA ALA A 385 2.91 -1.25 25.85
C ALA A 385 4.04 -1.13 24.79
N LEU A 386 4.64 -2.23 24.47
CA LEU A 386 5.69 -2.32 23.45
C LEU A 386 5.09 -2.55 22.06
N LEU A 387 5.83 -2.11 21.06
CA LEU A 387 5.63 -2.59 19.69
C LEU A 387 6.29 -3.96 19.50
N LYS A 388 5.81 -4.76 18.55
CA LYS A 388 6.45 -6.00 18.14
C LYS A 388 7.70 -5.68 17.33
N ASP A 389 8.84 -5.67 18.01
CA ASP A 389 10.11 -5.29 17.41
C ASP A 389 11.26 -6.01 18.13
N LYS A 390 12.48 -5.81 17.66
CA LYS A 390 13.69 -6.33 18.30
C LYS A 390 14.10 -5.41 19.45
N TYR A 391 14.39 -6.04 20.61
CA TYR A 391 14.82 -5.34 21.83
C TYR A 391 16.09 -5.93 22.37
N ILE A 392 16.91 -5.08 22.99
CA ILE A 392 18.09 -5.45 23.76
C ILE A 392 17.80 -5.16 25.24
N LEU A 393 17.91 -6.19 26.06
CA LEU A 393 17.78 -6.13 27.51
C LEU A 393 19.18 -6.16 28.08
N THR A 394 19.73 -5.00 28.45
CA THR A 394 21.08 -4.90 29.04
C THR A 394 20.99 -4.91 30.54
N GLU A 395 21.56 -5.93 31.20
CA GLU A 395 21.73 -5.92 32.65
C GLU A 395 22.83 -4.93 33.00
N THR A 396 22.48 -3.88 33.73
CA THR A 396 23.38 -2.78 34.10
C THR A 396 23.98 -2.96 35.49
N GLU A 397 23.30 -3.70 36.38
CA GLU A 397 23.72 -3.96 37.73
C GLU A 397 23.19 -5.32 38.21
N ALA A 398 24.09 -6.19 38.67
CA ALA A 398 23.72 -7.46 39.30
C ALA A 398 23.32 -7.28 40.76
N PRO A 399 22.46 -8.14 41.32
CA PRO A 399 22.22 -8.16 42.76
C PRO A 399 23.47 -8.45 43.56
N ALA A 400 23.51 -7.97 44.80
CA ALA A 400 24.68 -8.18 45.69
C ALA A 400 25.04 -9.67 45.85
N GLY A 401 26.31 -10.03 45.63
CA GLY A 401 26.83 -11.39 45.70
C GLY A 401 26.64 -12.22 44.42
N PHE A 402 26.25 -11.56 43.32
CA PHE A 402 26.12 -12.17 41.99
C PHE A 402 26.90 -11.36 40.95
N VAL A 403 27.28 -11.99 39.85
CA VAL A 403 27.97 -11.35 38.74
C VAL A 403 27.16 -11.47 37.46
N ILE A 404 27.23 -10.44 36.61
CA ILE A 404 26.60 -10.48 35.28
C ILE A 404 27.37 -11.48 34.43
N LYS A 405 26.71 -12.51 33.94
CA LYS A 405 27.29 -13.48 33.02
C LYS A 405 27.27 -12.94 31.58
N ASP A 406 26.09 -12.57 31.13
CA ASP A 406 25.86 -12.01 29.81
C ASP A 406 25.12 -10.67 30.00
N ALA A 407 25.76 -9.56 29.64
CA ALA A 407 25.16 -8.24 29.85
C ALA A 407 23.92 -8.02 29.01
N ASP A 408 23.93 -8.47 27.76
CA ASP A 408 22.88 -8.27 26.81
C ASP A 408 22.07 -9.55 26.54
N THR A 409 20.75 -9.43 26.61
CA THR A 409 19.82 -10.47 26.19
C THR A 409 18.96 -9.92 25.05
N VAL A 410 18.97 -10.59 23.90
CA VAL A 410 18.22 -10.18 22.72
C VAL A 410 16.81 -10.77 22.76
N VAL A 411 15.82 -9.94 22.45
CA VAL A 411 14.44 -10.33 22.16
C VAL A 411 14.19 -10.06 20.69
N ASN A 412 14.03 -11.11 19.91
CA ASN A 412 13.70 -10.99 18.48
C ASN A 412 12.18 -10.88 18.26
N VAL A 413 11.78 -10.43 17.07
CA VAL A 413 10.37 -10.26 16.68
C VAL A 413 9.60 -11.58 16.79
N GLU A 414 10.22 -12.69 16.43
CA GLU A 414 9.66 -14.04 16.44
C GLU A 414 9.53 -14.66 17.84
N ASP A 415 10.21 -14.10 18.84
CA ASP A 415 10.10 -14.56 20.23
C ASP A 415 8.73 -14.25 20.84
N PHE A 416 8.02 -13.24 20.31
CA PHE A 416 6.70 -12.87 20.81
C PHE A 416 5.65 -13.89 20.41
N GLY A 417 5.02 -14.49 21.42
CA GLY A 417 3.95 -15.48 21.24
C GLY A 417 2.61 -14.89 20.79
N THR A 418 1.65 -15.77 20.62
CA THR A 418 0.24 -15.42 20.28
C THR A 418 -0.50 -14.72 21.41
N ASP A 419 0.04 -14.74 22.60
CA ASP A 419 -0.42 -14.01 23.79
C ASP A 419 0.13 -12.58 23.85
N HIS A 420 0.86 -12.16 22.80
CA HIS A 420 1.51 -10.85 22.68
C HIS A 420 2.55 -10.57 23.77
N ALA A 421 3.19 -11.62 24.24
CA ALA A 421 4.20 -11.56 25.29
C ALA A 421 5.41 -12.44 24.98
N VAL A 422 6.53 -12.10 25.57
CA VAL A 422 7.74 -12.95 25.61
C VAL A 422 8.28 -12.99 27.02
N THR A 423 8.78 -14.14 27.45
CA THR A 423 9.46 -14.28 28.73
C THR A 423 10.92 -14.69 28.50
N LYS A 424 11.87 -13.93 29.04
CA LYS A 424 13.30 -14.25 29.03
C LYS A 424 13.77 -14.55 30.46
N THR A 425 14.26 -15.77 30.68
CA THR A 425 14.91 -16.15 31.92
C THR A 425 16.39 -15.85 31.81
N ILE A 426 16.90 -15.00 32.72
CA ILE A 426 18.30 -14.54 32.71
C ILE A 426 18.96 -14.99 34.01
N VAL A 427 20.10 -15.66 33.89
CA VAL A 427 20.80 -16.29 35.02
C VAL A 427 22.06 -15.52 35.40
N ASN A 428 22.23 -15.19 36.69
CA ASN A 428 23.50 -14.72 37.23
C ASN A 428 24.11 -15.79 38.13
N PRO A 429 25.38 -16.13 37.92
CA PRO A 429 26.12 -16.98 38.86
C PRO A 429 26.49 -16.20 40.13
N LYS A 430 26.66 -16.93 41.21
CA LYS A 430 27.20 -16.35 42.44
C LYS A 430 28.63 -15.87 42.24
N GLU A 431 28.96 -14.77 42.88
CA GLU A 431 30.34 -14.26 42.92
C GLU A 431 31.23 -15.29 43.61
N GLU A 432 32.12 -15.92 42.85
CA GLU A 432 33.13 -16.79 43.43
C GLU A 432 34.25 -15.94 44.06
N THR A 433 34.36 -16.00 45.35
CA THR A 433 35.54 -15.42 46.07
C THR A 433 36.76 -16.28 45.83
N THR A 434 37.24 -16.36 44.62
CA THR A 434 38.52 -16.99 44.29
C THR A 434 39.52 -15.87 44.01
N THR A 435 40.56 -15.81 44.85
CA THR A 435 41.74 -15.00 44.58
C THR A 435 42.49 -15.62 43.39
N THR A 436 42.03 -15.33 42.18
CA THR A 436 42.69 -15.79 40.96
C THR A 436 43.39 -14.60 40.32
N THR A 437 44.67 -14.66 40.24
CA THR A 437 45.51 -13.75 39.47
C THR A 437 45.21 -13.96 37.99
N THR A 438 44.36 -13.15 37.42
CA THR A 438 44.01 -13.23 36.00
C THR A 438 45.10 -12.57 35.16
N THR A 439 45.86 -13.38 34.45
CA THR A 439 46.80 -12.91 33.43
C THR A 439 46.04 -12.71 32.13
N THR A 440 45.62 -11.49 31.86
CA THR A 440 45.02 -11.13 30.56
C THR A 440 46.13 -11.02 29.52
N THR A 441 46.20 -11.98 28.62
CA THR A 441 47.17 -11.93 27.51
C THR A 441 46.55 -11.17 26.33
N THR A 442 46.82 -9.89 26.24
CA THR A 442 46.56 -9.10 25.02
C THR A 442 47.80 -9.21 24.14
N THR A 443 47.68 -9.90 23.02
CA THR A 443 48.79 -9.97 22.05
C THR A 443 48.69 -8.77 21.11
N THR A 444 49.50 -7.75 21.38
CA THR A 444 49.69 -6.62 20.45
C THR A 444 51.05 -6.80 19.80
N THR A 445 51.08 -7.06 18.51
CA THR A 445 52.32 -7.13 17.75
C THR A 445 52.44 -5.83 16.93
N THR A 446 53.40 -4.98 17.30
CA THR A 446 53.78 -3.80 16.53
C THR A 446 55.17 -4.06 15.96
N THR A 447 55.29 -4.07 14.64
CA THR A 447 56.56 -4.26 13.94
C THR A 447 56.91 -2.97 13.20
N THR A 448 58.05 -2.39 13.51
CA THR A 448 58.62 -1.21 12.85
C THR A 448 60.04 -1.57 12.35
N GLU A 449 60.23 -1.43 11.02
CA GLU A 449 61.49 -1.52 10.26
C GLU A 449 62.26 -2.85 10.20
N GLU A 450 62.08 -3.57 9.09
CA GLU A 450 62.99 -4.20 8.15
C GLU A 450 62.22 -5.08 7.15
N PRO A 451 62.71 -5.33 5.91
CA PRO A 451 61.90 -6.04 4.89
C PRO A 451 61.85 -7.55 5.20
N THR A 452 60.98 -7.96 6.09
CA THR A 452 60.71 -9.36 6.41
C THR A 452 59.20 -9.64 6.41
N THR A 453 58.83 -10.84 5.95
CA THR A 453 57.46 -11.33 5.97
C THR A 453 56.91 -11.41 7.37
N THR A 454 55.80 -10.72 7.64
CA THR A 454 55.12 -10.81 8.95
C THR A 454 54.03 -11.87 8.86
N THR A 455 54.13 -12.94 9.64
CA THR A 455 53.09 -13.97 9.75
C THR A 455 52.59 -14.03 11.18
N VAL A 456 51.31 -13.83 11.40
CA VAL A 456 50.65 -13.95 12.70
C VAL A 456 49.63 -15.08 12.62
N THR A 457 49.80 -16.11 13.43
CA THR A 457 48.85 -17.21 13.57
C THR A 457 48.33 -17.22 15.00
N THR A 458 47.05 -17.04 15.21
CA THR A 458 46.41 -17.06 16.52
C THR A 458 45.40 -18.20 16.56
N THR A 459 45.58 -19.11 17.52
CA THR A 459 44.63 -20.19 17.80
C THR A 459 44.27 -20.06 19.29
N THR A 460 43.00 -19.80 19.62
CA THR A 460 42.56 -19.55 21.00
C THR A 460 41.11 -19.98 21.22
N GLU A 461 40.89 -20.70 22.34
CA GLU A 461 39.55 -21.07 22.86
C GLU A 461 39.07 -20.10 23.96
N ALA A 462 39.29 -18.79 23.82
CA ALA A 462 38.85 -17.78 24.79
C ALA A 462 38.46 -16.48 24.08
N PRO A 463 37.52 -15.69 24.61
CA PRO A 463 37.06 -14.44 23.97
C PRO A 463 38.17 -13.39 23.98
N THR A 464 38.93 -13.28 22.90
CA THR A 464 40.02 -12.31 22.75
C THR A 464 39.92 -11.58 21.44
N THR A 465 40.17 -10.27 21.47
CA THR A 465 40.30 -9.44 20.28
C THR A 465 41.70 -9.57 19.69
N THR A 466 41.80 -9.93 18.42
CA THR A 466 43.08 -9.97 17.71
C THR A 466 43.26 -8.68 16.93
N THR A 467 44.28 -7.89 17.25
CA THR A 467 44.64 -6.67 16.52
C THR A 467 46.04 -6.79 15.98
N VAL A 468 46.21 -6.64 14.67
CA VAL A 468 47.50 -6.63 13.97
C VAL A 468 47.67 -5.30 13.27
N THR A 469 48.76 -4.59 13.57
CA THR A 469 49.12 -3.35 12.88
C THR A 469 50.52 -3.53 12.30
N THR A 470 50.68 -3.37 11.00
CA THR A 470 51.92 -3.51 10.29
C THR A 470 52.23 -2.26 9.49
N THR A 471 53.44 -1.74 9.64
CA THR A 471 53.96 -0.64 8.85
C THR A 471 55.22 -1.09 8.13
N GLU A 472 55.29 -0.95 6.80
CA GLU A 472 56.40 -1.27 5.93
C GLU A 472 56.92 -2.73 5.97
N ALA A 473 56.06 -3.72 5.63
CA ALA A 473 56.48 -5.11 5.45
C ALA A 473 56.10 -5.64 4.05
N PRO A 474 57.00 -6.37 3.34
CA PRO A 474 56.70 -6.84 1.96
C PRO A 474 55.58 -7.85 1.88
N THR A 475 55.23 -8.57 2.94
CA THR A 475 54.09 -9.48 2.96
C THR A 475 53.52 -9.59 4.37
N THR A 476 52.22 -9.34 4.52
CA THR A 476 51.50 -9.53 5.78
C THR A 476 50.48 -10.66 5.62
N SER A 477 50.61 -11.71 6.45
CA SER A 477 49.63 -12.80 6.52
C SER A 477 49.08 -12.93 7.94
N VAL A 478 47.77 -12.87 8.08
CA VAL A 478 47.10 -13.06 9.38
C VAL A 478 46.11 -14.20 9.23
N THR A 479 46.25 -15.20 10.10
CA THR A 479 45.32 -16.33 10.19
C THR A 479 44.77 -16.38 11.59
N THR A 480 43.46 -16.34 11.74
CA THR A 480 42.76 -16.36 13.03
C THR A 480 41.74 -17.49 13.04
N THR A 481 41.74 -18.29 14.10
CA THR A 481 40.76 -19.33 14.34
C THR A 481 40.11 -19.03 15.69
N GLU A 482 38.76 -18.97 15.74
CA GLU A 482 37.95 -18.74 16.94
C GLU A 482 38.31 -17.47 17.75
N ALA A 483 38.29 -16.29 17.10
CA ALA A 483 38.41 -15.01 17.78
C ALA A 483 37.15 -14.14 17.57
N PRO A 484 36.58 -13.53 18.63
CA PRO A 484 35.35 -12.74 18.51
C PRO A 484 35.51 -11.49 17.67
N THR A 485 36.69 -10.91 17.58
CA THR A 485 36.93 -9.75 16.72
C THR A 485 38.33 -9.77 16.12
N THR A 486 38.45 -9.66 14.81
CA THR A 486 39.73 -9.56 14.11
C THR A 486 39.84 -8.21 13.42
N THR A 487 40.86 -7.42 13.75
CA THR A 487 41.17 -6.16 13.09
C THR A 487 42.57 -6.19 12.53
N VAL A 488 42.75 -5.93 11.26
CA VAL A 488 44.04 -5.86 10.58
C VAL A 488 44.17 -4.50 9.92
N THR A 489 45.26 -3.79 10.25
CA THR A 489 45.63 -2.52 9.61
C THR A 489 47.01 -2.64 9.01
N THR A 490 47.15 -2.38 7.73
CA THR A 490 48.42 -2.47 7.01
C THR A 490 48.69 -1.17 6.28
N THR A 491 49.87 -0.63 6.41
CA THR A 491 50.33 0.54 5.67
C THR A 491 51.60 0.13 4.90
N GLU A 492 51.61 0.35 3.60
CA GLU A 492 52.74 0.08 2.70
C GLU A 492 53.24 -1.37 2.67
N ALA A 493 52.36 -2.35 2.35
CA ALA A 493 52.78 -3.75 2.17
C ALA A 493 52.37 -4.24 0.76
N PRO A 494 53.30 -4.85 0.01
CA PRO A 494 53.00 -5.34 -1.37
C PRO A 494 51.94 -6.44 -1.41
N THR A 495 51.75 -7.21 -0.36
CA THR A 495 50.69 -8.23 -0.30
C THR A 495 50.11 -8.37 1.09
N THR A 496 48.82 -8.24 1.24
CA THR A 496 48.08 -8.48 2.49
C THR A 496 47.11 -9.64 2.33
N THR A 497 47.23 -10.67 3.15
CA THR A 497 46.30 -11.81 3.16
C THR A 497 45.74 -11.99 4.57
N VAL A 498 44.40 -12.00 4.67
CA VAL A 498 43.69 -12.24 5.94
C VAL A 498 42.77 -13.42 5.80
N THR A 499 42.89 -14.40 6.65
CA THR A 499 42.01 -15.57 6.72
C THR A 499 41.44 -15.66 8.14
N THR A 500 40.10 -15.68 8.23
CA THR A 500 39.39 -15.81 9.49
C THR A 500 38.42 -16.97 9.43
N THR A 501 38.47 -17.85 10.41
CA THR A 501 37.55 -18.99 10.53
C THR A 501 36.81 -18.88 11.86
N GLU A 502 35.52 -18.99 11.89
CA GLU A 502 34.64 -18.97 13.05
C GLU A 502 34.82 -17.75 14.00
N ALA A 503 34.53 -16.54 13.48
CA ALA A 503 34.53 -15.32 14.29
C ALA A 503 33.07 -14.87 14.57
N PRO A 504 32.65 -14.84 15.84
CA PRO A 504 31.25 -14.55 16.18
C PRO A 504 30.83 -13.09 16.07
N THR A 505 31.74 -12.13 15.84
CA THR A 505 31.35 -10.72 15.79
C THR A 505 31.78 -9.96 14.56
N THR A 506 33.04 -9.69 14.29
CA THR A 506 33.39 -8.78 13.19
C THR A 506 34.80 -9.02 12.66
N THR A 507 34.95 -9.05 11.35
CA THR A 507 36.25 -8.98 10.67
C THR A 507 36.41 -7.64 9.97
N SER A 508 37.41 -6.85 10.31
CA SER A 508 37.73 -5.57 9.69
C SER A 508 39.13 -5.59 9.11
N VAL A 509 39.28 -5.24 7.85
CA VAL A 509 40.58 -5.13 7.18
C VAL A 509 40.68 -3.74 6.57
N THR A 510 41.74 -3.02 6.91
CA THR A 510 42.08 -1.73 6.34
C THR A 510 43.48 -1.79 5.73
N THR A 511 43.60 -1.47 4.45
CA THR A 511 44.85 -1.50 3.73
C THR A 511 45.10 -0.17 3.02
N THR A 512 46.25 0.40 3.20
CA THR A 512 46.70 1.58 2.49
C THR A 512 47.94 1.25 1.68
N GLU A 513 47.95 1.51 0.39
CA GLU A 513 49.08 1.28 -0.54
C GLU A 513 49.58 -0.18 -0.60
N ALA A 514 48.71 -1.13 -0.96
CA ALA A 514 49.11 -2.53 -1.15
C ALA A 514 48.75 -3.01 -2.56
N PRO A 515 49.70 -3.58 -3.33
CA PRO A 515 49.42 -4.08 -4.69
C PRO A 515 48.37 -5.20 -4.75
N THR A 516 48.26 -5.99 -3.69
CA THR A 516 47.25 -7.06 -3.64
C THR A 516 46.69 -7.24 -2.22
N THR A 517 45.36 -7.17 -2.09
CA THR A 517 44.66 -7.46 -0.84
C THR A 517 43.73 -8.65 -1.02
N SER A 518 43.87 -9.68 -0.23
CA SER A 518 42.99 -10.87 -0.22
C SER A 518 42.40 -11.07 1.18
N THR A 519 41.09 -11.16 1.27
CA THR A 519 40.39 -11.46 2.51
C THR A 519 39.47 -12.66 2.31
N THR A 520 39.63 -13.68 3.14
CA THR A 520 38.78 -14.86 3.18
C THR A 520 38.18 -14.98 4.57
N THR A 521 36.85 -15.04 4.65
CA THR A 521 36.13 -15.15 5.92
C THR A 521 35.14 -16.31 5.83
N THR A 522 35.17 -17.18 6.82
CA THR A 522 34.21 -18.27 6.98
C THR A 522 33.48 -18.05 8.30
N GLU A 523 32.15 -18.02 8.30
CA GLU A 523 31.30 -17.86 9.48
C GLU A 523 31.58 -16.59 10.34
N ALA A 524 31.41 -15.39 9.74
CA ALA A 524 31.47 -14.14 10.49
C ALA A 524 30.20 -13.29 10.25
N PRO A 525 29.56 -12.76 11.31
CA PRO A 525 28.36 -11.93 11.16
C PRO A 525 28.56 -10.68 10.33
N THR A 526 29.72 -10.05 10.38
CA THR A 526 29.98 -8.84 9.59
C THR A 526 31.42 -8.83 9.06
N THR A 527 31.59 -8.64 7.76
CA THR A 527 32.90 -8.46 7.13
C THR A 527 32.99 -7.08 6.51
N THR A 528 34.00 -6.30 6.88
CA THR A 528 34.26 -4.97 6.31
C THR A 528 35.68 -4.92 5.74
N VAL A 529 35.83 -4.55 4.49
CA VAL A 529 37.13 -4.37 3.84
C VAL A 529 37.22 -2.97 3.26
N THR A 530 38.25 -2.24 3.62
CA THR A 530 38.54 -0.91 3.09
C THR A 530 39.95 -0.92 2.47
N THR A 531 40.06 -0.56 1.21
CA THR A 531 41.32 -0.55 0.50
C THR A 531 41.52 0.81 -0.20
N THR A 532 42.68 1.40 0.00
CA THR A 532 43.08 2.62 -0.68
C THR A 532 44.35 2.32 -1.49
N GLU A 533 44.34 2.61 -2.77
CA GLU A 533 45.46 2.42 -3.70
C GLU A 533 45.99 0.96 -3.82
N ALA A 534 45.12 0.02 -4.18
CA ALA A 534 45.55 -1.36 -4.42
C ALA A 534 45.19 -1.83 -5.83
N PRO A 535 46.13 -2.34 -6.61
CA PRO A 535 45.85 -2.83 -7.98
C PRO A 535 44.88 -4.00 -8.04
N THR A 536 44.79 -4.81 -7.02
CA THR A 536 43.82 -5.94 -6.96
C THR A 536 43.28 -6.16 -5.58
N THR A 537 41.96 -6.16 -5.43
CA THR A 537 41.27 -6.50 -4.18
C THR A 537 40.34 -7.69 -4.40
N SER A 538 40.51 -8.75 -3.60
CA SER A 538 39.65 -9.94 -3.61
C SER A 538 39.06 -10.19 -2.22
N VAL A 539 37.76 -10.34 -2.15
CA VAL A 539 37.05 -10.67 -0.92
C VAL A 539 36.17 -11.89 -1.15
N THR A 540 36.33 -12.89 -0.30
CA THR A 540 35.51 -14.11 -0.33
C THR A 540 34.90 -14.28 1.06
N THR A 541 33.56 -14.38 1.12
CA THR A 541 32.83 -14.59 2.37
C THR A 541 31.90 -15.78 2.20
N THR A 542 31.94 -16.70 3.14
CA THR A 542 31.10 -17.88 3.19
C THR A 542 30.31 -17.84 4.51
N GLU A 543 29.00 -17.98 4.47
CA GLU A 543 28.08 -18.03 5.62
C GLU A 543 28.19 -16.82 6.57
N ALA A 544 27.87 -15.62 6.09
CA ALA A 544 27.79 -14.42 6.91
C ALA A 544 26.32 -14.03 7.14
N PRO A 545 25.82 -14.08 8.38
CA PRO A 545 24.40 -13.85 8.66
C PRO A 545 23.92 -12.40 8.55
N THR A 546 24.81 -11.40 8.44
CA THR A 546 24.37 -10.01 8.41
C THR A 546 24.85 -9.19 7.23
N THR A 547 26.13 -8.88 7.09
CA THR A 547 26.53 -7.91 6.05
C THR A 547 27.97 -8.09 5.58
N THR A 548 28.18 -8.04 4.26
CA THR A 548 29.49 -7.89 3.67
C THR A 548 29.60 -6.52 3.02
N SER A 549 30.56 -5.69 3.46
CA SER A 549 30.82 -4.37 2.90
C SER A 549 32.24 -4.27 2.35
N VAL A 550 32.40 -3.85 1.12
CA VAL A 550 33.70 -3.62 0.49
C VAL A 550 33.75 -2.20 -0.05
N THR A 551 34.76 -1.45 0.36
CA THR A 551 35.03 -0.11 -0.16
C THR A 551 36.42 -0.07 -0.77
N THR A 552 36.53 0.34 -2.01
CA THR A 552 37.81 0.41 -2.74
C THR A 552 37.97 1.79 -3.36
N THR A 553 39.10 2.39 -3.16
CA THR A 553 39.50 3.64 -3.80
C THR A 553 40.75 3.39 -4.64
N GLU A 554 40.70 3.72 -5.92
CA GLU A 554 41.81 3.58 -6.87
C GLU A 554 42.38 2.13 -7.04
N ALA A 555 41.48 1.17 -7.34
CA ALA A 555 41.90 -0.21 -7.60
C ALA A 555 41.56 -0.65 -9.05
N PRO A 556 42.52 -1.12 -9.85
CA PRO A 556 42.24 -1.58 -11.22
C PRO A 556 41.31 -2.78 -11.29
N THR A 557 41.28 -3.63 -10.28
CA THR A 557 40.38 -4.81 -10.26
C THR A 557 39.84 -5.08 -8.86
N THR A 558 38.53 -5.16 -8.74
CA THR A 558 37.86 -5.54 -7.49
C THR A 558 36.96 -6.76 -7.74
N SER A 559 37.16 -7.83 -6.98
CA SER A 559 36.34 -9.05 -7.02
C SER A 559 35.75 -9.34 -5.65
N VAL A 560 34.43 -9.52 -5.60
CA VAL A 560 33.73 -9.91 -4.36
C VAL A 560 32.91 -11.16 -4.65
N THR A 561 33.11 -12.19 -3.83
CA THR A 561 32.32 -13.42 -3.88
C THR A 561 31.68 -13.63 -2.52
N THR A 562 30.37 -13.76 -2.50
CA THR A 562 29.62 -13.97 -1.27
C THR A 562 28.69 -15.18 -1.41
N THR A 563 28.71 -16.07 -0.46
CA THR A 563 27.80 -17.21 -0.37
C THR A 563 27.02 -17.07 0.94
N GLU A 564 25.70 -17.10 0.86
CA GLU A 564 24.77 -17.00 2.00
C GLU A 564 24.95 -15.76 2.91
N ALA A 565 24.85 -14.55 2.35
CA ALA A 565 24.83 -13.31 3.11
C ALA A 565 23.56 -12.50 2.84
N PRO A 566 22.84 -12.01 3.86
CA PRO A 566 21.61 -11.24 3.66
C PRO A 566 21.83 -9.91 2.95
N THR A 567 22.97 -9.28 3.10
CA THR A 567 23.26 -8.02 2.41
C THR A 567 24.71 -7.93 1.95
N THR A 568 24.93 -7.62 0.69
CA THR A 568 26.25 -7.36 0.13
C THR A 568 26.29 -5.95 -0.46
N SER A 569 27.22 -5.12 0.02
CA SER A 569 27.46 -3.76 -0.49
C SER A 569 28.86 -3.62 -1.03
N VAL A 570 29.01 -3.15 -2.25
CA VAL A 570 30.30 -2.87 -2.87
C VAL A 570 30.34 -1.43 -3.36
N THR A 571 31.31 -0.66 -2.90
CA THR A 571 31.55 0.70 -3.36
C THR A 571 32.94 0.79 -3.95
N THR A 572 33.06 1.21 -5.21
CA THR A 572 34.34 1.41 -5.88
C THR A 572 34.43 2.82 -6.45
N THR A 573 35.55 3.44 -6.24
CA THR A 573 35.90 4.73 -6.83
C THR A 573 37.11 4.52 -7.73
N GLU A 574 37.04 4.88 -8.99
CA GLU A 574 38.11 4.76 -9.97
C GLU A 574 38.64 3.32 -10.17
N SER A 575 37.76 2.37 -10.46
CA SER A 575 38.14 0.97 -10.71
C SER A 575 37.80 0.58 -12.16
N PRO A 576 38.78 0.16 -12.99
CA PRO A 576 38.51 -0.26 -14.35
C PRO A 576 37.69 -1.55 -14.48
N THR A 577 37.72 -2.41 -13.48
CA THR A 577 36.91 -3.64 -13.49
C THR A 577 36.38 -4.01 -12.12
N THR A 578 35.06 -4.16 -11.96
CA THR A 578 34.45 -4.63 -10.74
C THR A 578 33.60 -5.86 -11.02
N SER A 579 33.85 -6.95 -10.33
CA SER A 579 33.08 -8.20 -10.39
C SER A 579 32.47 -8.51 -9.04
N VAL A 580 31.15 -8.73 -8.99
CA VAL A 580 30.44 -9.16 -7.79
C VAL A 580 29.66 -10.43 -8.10
N THR A 581 29.91 -11.48 -7.34
CA THR A 581 29.17 -12.75 -7.43
C THR A 581 28.53 -13.02 -6.09
N THR A 582 27.20 -13.18 -6.06
CA THR A 582 26.46 -13.52 -4.85
C THR A 582 25.62 -14.77 -5.08
N THR A 583 25.67 -15.68 -4.13
CA THR A 583 24.81 -16.87 -4.10
C THR A 583 23.97 -16.77 -2.82
N GLU A 584 22.65 -16.82 -2.96
CA GLU A 584 21.68 -16.75 -1.86
C GLU A 584 21.76 -15.48 -0.99
N ALA A 585 21.88 -14.29 -1.62
CA ALA A 585 21.83 -13.01 -0.92
C ALA A 585 20.49 -12.29 -1.20
N PRO A 586 19.71 -11.91 -0.16
CA PRO A 586 18.45 -11.19 -0.37
C PRO A 586 18.63 -9.77 -0.94
N THR A 587 19.76 -9.13 -0.74
CA THR A 587 20.01 -7.79 -1.28
C THR A 587 21.47 -7.61 -1.68
N THR A 588 21.71 -7.22 -2.94
CA THR A 588 23.03 -6.85 -3.44
C THR A 588 23.00 -5.40 -3.94
N SER A 589 23.90 -4.55 -3.45
CA SER A 589 24.04 -3.16 -3.86
C SER A 589 25.45 -2.89 -4.35
N THR A 590 25.60 -2.34 -5.55
CA THR A 590 26.90 -1.99 -6.11
C THR A 590 26.88 -0.53 -6.56
N THR A 591 27.80 0.27 -6.05
CA THR A 591 28.00 1.66 -6.45
C THR A 591 29.41 1.81 -7.03
N THR A 592 29.52 2.25 -8.27
CA THR A 592 30.80 2.52 -8.93
C THR A 592 30.86 3.95 -9.44
N THR A 593 31.95 4.63 -9.17
CA THR A 593 32.26 5.93 -9.70
C THR A 593 33.46 5.76 -10.65
N GLU A 594 33.28 6.08 -11.93
CA GLU A 594 34.29 5.99 -12.98
C GLU A 594 34.89 4.58 -13.24
N ALA A 595 34.02 3.57 -13.44
CA ALA A 595 34.45 2.23 -13.80
C ALA A 595 34.05 1.90 -15.27
N PRO A 596 34.97 1.51 -16.15
CA PRO A 596 34.64 1.14 -17.53
C PRO A 596 33.92 -0.22 -17.65
N THR A 597 34.00 -1.10 -16.68
CA THR A 597 33.34 -2.41 -16.74
C THR A 597 32.89 -2.89 -15.37
N THR A 598 31.58 -3.14 -15.21
CA THR A 598 31.01 -3.71 -13.97
C THR A 598 30.21 -4.95 -14.31
N SER A 599 30.50 -6.08 -13.65
CA SER A 599 29.77 -7.35 -13.78
C SER A 599 29.17 -7.72 -12.43
N VAL A 600 27.85 -7.95 -12.39
CA VAL A 600 27.16 -8.44 -11.19
C VAL A 600 26.42 -9.72 -11.56
N THR A 601 26.74 -10.81 -10.87
CA THR A 601 26.07 -12.12 -11.03
C THR A 601 25.39 -12.49 -9.71
N THR A 602 24.07 -12.62 -9.73
CA THR A 602 23.27 -13.05 -8.58
C THR A 602 22.51 -14.33 -8.94
N ILE A 603 22.65 -15.36 -8.14
CA ILE A 603 22.07 -16.69 -8.39
C ILE A 603 20.81 -16.94 -7.56
N THR A 604 20.08 -15.91 -7.12
CA THR A 604 18.75 -16.07 -6.47
C THR A 604 17.83 -14.91 -6.74
N THR A 605 16.54 -15.14 -6.58
CA THR A 605 15.39 -14.25 -6.83
C THR A 605 15.38 -13.01 -5.95
N THR A 606 16.26 -12.03 -6.16
CA THR A 606 16.21 -10.79 -5.39
C THR A 606 16.60 -9.57 -6.23
N THR A 607 16.06 -8.44 -5.88
CA THR A 607 16.13 -7.16 -6.59
C THR A 607 17.55 -6.61 -6.58
N THR A 608 18.20 -6.56 -7.74
CA THR A 608 19.49 -5.88 -7.91
C THR A 608 19.24 -4.44 -8.33
N THR A 609 19.66 -3.49 -7.51
CA THR A 609 19.64 -2.07 -7.87
C THR A 609 21.05 -1.64 -8.27
N THR A 610 21.27 -1.41 -9.56
CA THR A 610 22.52 -0.87 -10.07
C THR A 610 22.32 0.59 -10.43
N THR A 611 22.99 1.49 -9.73
CA THR A 611 23.05 2.92 -10.09
C THR A 611 24.37 3.21 -10.77
N THR A 612 24.34 3.46 -12.06
CA THR A 612 25.50 3.89 -12.85
C THR A 612 25.34 5.37 -13.22
N PRO A 613 26.33 6.22 -13.03
CA PRO A 613 26.32 7.54 -13.68
C PRO A 613 26.53 7.35 -15.18
N SER A 614 25.68 8.00 -15.96
CA SER A 614 25.59 7.89 -17.42
C SER A 614 26.86 8.37 -18.11
N SER A 615 27.55 7.48 -18.78
CA SER A 615 28.31 7.84 -20.01
C SER A 615 27.96 6.84 -21.11
N SER A 616 27.57 7.40 -22.22
CA SER A 616 27.07 6.74 -23.43
C SER A 616 28.07 5.79 -24.09
N SER A 617 27.67 4.56 -24.37
CA SER A 617 27.91 3.92 -25.67
C SER A 617 27.10 2.63 -25.79
N GLU A 618 26.60 2.45 -26.99
CA GLU A 618 25.61 1.47 -27.44
C GLU A 618 26.09 0.02 -27.47
N THR A 619 25.06 -0.83 -27.45
CA THR A 619 24.86 -2.13 -28.13
C THR A 619 25.20 -3.37 -27.33
N THR A 620 24.19 -4.16 -27.01
CA THR A 620 23.59 -5.25 -27.74
C THR A 620 22.44 -5.89 -27.02
N THR A 621 21.45 -6.28 -27.79
CA THR A 621 20.21 -6.97 -27.50
C THR A 621 20.39 -8.33 -26.83
N GLU A 622 19.64 -8.54 -25.73
CA GLU A 622 18.99 -9.82 -25.45
C GLU A 622 17.68 -9.59 -24.71
N GLU A 623 16.67 -10.33 -25.11
CA GLU A 623 15.27 -10.15 -24.70
C GLU A 623 15.07 -10.35 -23.21
N LYS A 624 14.51 -9.33 -22.58
CA LYS A 624 13.98 -9.40 -21.21
C LYS A 624 12.46 -9.30 -21.28
N PRO A 625 11.70 -10.15 -20.58
CA PRO A 625 10.25 -10.03 -20.54
C PRO A 625 9.85 -8.67 -19.97
N GLY A 626 9.08 -7.91 -20.74
CA GLY A 626 8.71 -6.55 -20.40
C GLY A 626 7.79 -6.49 -19.21
N LEU A 627 8.08 -5.57 -18.30
CA LEU A 627 7.18 -5.12 -17.26
C LEU A 627 5.92 -4.50 -17.90
N PRO A 628 4.74 -4.76 -17.40
CA PRO A 628 3.54 -4.11 -17.90
C PRO A 628 3.57 -2.62 -17.52
N PHE A 629 3.57 -1.79 -18.55
CA PHE A 629 3.40 -0.35 -18.40
C PHE A 629 1.99 -0.05 -17.91
N THR A 630 1.85 0.76 -16.88
CA THR A 630 0.55 1.35 -16.50
C THR A 630 0.03 2.19 -17.66
N GLY A 631 -1.23 1.97 -18.07
CA GLY A 631 -1.82 2.44 -19.32
C GLY A 631 -1.83 3.95 -19.57
N GLU A 632 -1.63 4.80 -18.57
CA GLU A 632 -1.74 6.26 -18.71
C GLU A 632 -0.58 6.91 -19.48
N SER A 633 0.67 6.41 -19.36
CA SER A 633 1.80 7.03 -20.05
C SER A 633 1.83 6.73 -21.56
N LYS A 634 1.28 5.58 -21.98
CA LYS A 634 1.19 5.23 -23.42
C LYS A 634 0.05 5.97 -24.13
N GLY A 635 -1.06 6.20 -23.43
CA GLY A 635 -2.18 6.95 -23.99
C GLY A 635 -1.83 8.40 -24.30
N THR A 636 -1.11 9.05 -23.41
CA THR A 636 -0.67 10.44 -23.57
C THR A 636 0.38 10.59 -24.70
N LEU A 637 1.29 9.64 -24.83
CA LEU A 637 2.31 9.68 -25.88
C LEU A 637 1.70 9.46 -27.28
N ILE A 638 0.71 8.58 -27.41
CA ILE A 638 -0.01 8.32 -28.66
C ILE A 638 -0.89 9.52 -29.05
N ALA A 639 -1.52 10.17 -28.06
CA ALA A 639 -2.31 11.38 -28.29
C ALA A 639 -1.43 12.55 -28.75
N VAL A 640 -0.25 12.74 -28.18
CA VAL A 640 0.71 13.77 -28.58
C VAL A 640 1.26 13.49 -29.98
N LEU A 641 1.60 12.25 -30.30
CA LEU A 641 2.04 11.87 -31.65
C LEU A 641 0.92 12.03 -32.69
N GLY A 642 -0.31 11.65 -32.34
CA GLY A 642 -1.48 11.83 -33.22
C GLY A 642 -1.77 13.32 -33.48
N SER A 643 -1.69 14.18 -32.48
CA SER A 643 -1.87 15.62 -32.63
C SER A 643 -0.76 16.29 -33.44
N LEU A 644 0.50 15.87 -33.28
CA LEU A 644 1.63 16.35 -34.08
C LEU A 644 1.47 16.00 -35.58
N VAL A 645 1.00 14.80 -35.90
CA VAL A 645 0.73 14.39 -37.29
C VAL A 645 -0.43 15.19 -37.88
N LEU A 646 -1.50 15.45 -37.12
CA LEU A 646 -2.63 16.29 -37.54
C LEU A 646 -2.19 17.74 -37.80
N VAL A 647 -1.43 18.35 -36.90
CA VAL A 647 -0.90 19.71 -37.08
C VAL A 647 0.02 19.80 -38.28
N SER A 648 0.89 18.82 -38.48
CA SER A 648 1.79 18.76 -39.65
C SER A 648 1.00 18.63 -40.98
N SER A 649 -0.09 17.84 -40.95
CA SER A 649 -0.92 17.67 -42.15
C SER A 649 -1.74 18.93 -42.48
N ILE A 650 -2.19 19.69 -41.46
CA ILE A 650 -2.89 20.97 -41.63
C ILE A 650 -1.91 22.03 -42.17
N ILE A 651 -0.68 22.06 -41.71
CA ILE A 651 0.33 23.01 -42.20
C ILE A 651 0.70 22.71 -43.65
N VAL A 652 0.80 21.44 -44.06
CA VAL A 652 1.05 21.04 -45.47
C VAL A 652 -0.13 21.42 -46.37
N LEU A 653 -1.37 21.23 -45.91
CA LEU A 653 -2.59 21.64 -46.65
C LEU A 653 -2.73 23.15 -46.77
N ALA A 654 -2.40 23.91 -45.72
CA ALA A 654 -2.37 25.38 -45.75
C ALA A 654 -1.31 25.92 -46.69
N LYS A 655 -0.10 25.29 -46.72
CA LYS A 655 1.00 25.70 -47.59
C LYS A 655 0.74 25.36 -49.07
N THR A 656 -0.02 24.28 -49.36
CA THR A 656 -0.43 23.94 -50.71
C THR A 656 -1.55 24.82 -51.24
N ARG A 657 -2.43 25.39 -50.37
CA ARG A 657 -3.45 26.36 -50.74
C ARG A 657 -2.89 27.75 -51.09
N ASN A 658 -1.85 28.19 -50.38
CA ASN A 658 -1.21 29.48 -50.67
C ASN A 658 -0.31 29.47 -51.90
N THR A 659 0.05 28.32 -52.47
CA THR A 659 0.82 28.20 -53.69
C THR A 659 -0.03 27.98 -54.97
N GLU A 660 -1.38 27.90 -54.84
CA GLU A 660 -2.31 27.88 -55.99
C GLU A 660 -2.92 29.28 -56.29
N ASN A 661 -2.64 30.29 -55.44
CA ASN A 661 -3.15 31.66 -55.62
C ASN A 661 -2.02 32.68 -55.99
N ASP A 662 -0.80 32.23 -56.38
CA ASP A 662 0.23 33.04 -57.01
C ASP A 662 0.49 32.58 -58.46
#